data_26d6dfa2ece1a62b92ff5a82d319087b
#
_entry.id   26d6dfa2ece1a62b92ff5a82d319087b
#
_cell.length_a   1.000
_cell.length_b   1.000
_cell.length_c   1.000
_cell.angle_alpha   90.00
_cell.angle_beta   90.00
_cell.angle_gamma   90.00
#
_symmetry.space_group_name_H-M   'P 1'
#
loop_
_entity.id
_entity.type
_entity.pdbx_description
1 polymer ?
#
loop_
_entity_poly.entity_id
_entity_poly.type
_entity_poly.pdbx_seq_one_letter_code
_entity_poly.pdbx_strand_id
1 'polypeptide(L)'
;MAKKPKSVGSEKLLFNRLKQFDEPGLFHDNYQTPDYIQENLKDALRPYQHGALRYLHYTQRKRDDALLHYRHLLFHMATGAGKTMVMAGTILYLFKELGYQNFIFFVHTDAIIQKTRENLLNPQSPKYLFSQELEIDGEKITIEPIETFPSIPERNTIYLKLSTIHKMHDELNSYRENSITYEDLKEIPLVLLGDEAHHFNAGTKARGKSKTSPENEEQTWERTIENILNLRQDNRLFEFTATIDLANKDIGQKYRGKVVYQYDLKQFMSDGYSKKVMLLEANQNDSDKMLDAVLLSQYRKLTAADHGITGFKPVILFKSNKIAISKAKQEEFSQLIAAMTPESVRRHLANKKLQLSSDTSIWHKVIQRYANSDLVTVTGQIQEDFNDFNLLNVNKSDLLEENPVLLNTLEEVDNPVRAVFAVAKVNEGWDVLNLYDIVRISEQASSSKTSTDSEAQLIGRGARYYPFIYDGQRSFTRRFDNSTKDLSVLEQLHYHTINEPAYIKTLHASLEQADIDVHQDGGGTIEHARLKEDFKKSAVYQAGKLYFNEVEEIESSSRNWETYSLETRFEIPYQTVCEESLDNLTGTKTGITKPELLVLDERFYRKAMQRISFYALDNLQRFFPKLTGIREFIRSDAYLGKLKITVIVPQSLDFTTVPAKDKLHLLETVLLRISENVRRNDQKVKGTYRFISQPVKEVIKDYSLHIDPSVVINQKITAAPTIGKKWYVYDNAILNQLEHRLIKTLEAFMPKLKARYDDIYVLRNDEQSTRFKLTEFGGVRGFMPDFIMILTRHSDNTYWQVFLEPKGDDRLLDDAWKERMLETLNDRERIVIDENEHVRLVGIKFFANSQMDVFVSDMQNKLNDGESLETSSLSLPL
;
A
#
# COMPACT_ATOMS: atom_id res chain seq x y z
N MET A 1 29.40 21.09 -27.36
CA MET A 1 28.21 20.33 -27.87
C MET A 1 28.36 18.88 -27.41
N ALA A 2 27.75 18.50 -26.33
CA ALA A 2 27.75 17.14 -25.83
C ALA A 2 26.74 16.33 -26.65
N LYS A 3 27.16 15.24 -27.25
CA LYS A 3 26.29 14.33 -27.99
C LYS A 3 25.30 13.69 -27.01
N LYS A 4 23.99 13.95 -27.21
CA LYS A 4 22.92 13.18 -26.55
C LYS A 4 23.16 11.67 -26.81
N PRO A 5 23.07 10.80 -25.81
CA PRO A 5 23.14 9.38 -26.04
C PRO A 5 21.99 8.97 -26.97
N LYS A 6 22.30 8.26 -28.01
CA LYS A 6 21.31 7.64 -28.91
C LYS A 6 20.47 6.68 -28.08
N SER A 7 19.17 6.86 -28.09
CA SER A 7 18.23 5.89 -27.54
C SER A 7 18.47 4.55 -28.23
N VAL A 8 19.06 3.61 -27.51
CA VAL A 8 19.13 2.20 -27.91
C VAL A 8 17.67 1.73 -27.98
N GLY A 9 17.27 1.15 -29.11
CA GLY A 9 15.91 0.76 -29.40
C GLY A 9 15.24 0.05 -28.22
N SER A 10 14.10 0.57 -27.82
CA SER A 10 13.30 0.05 -26.72
C SER A 10 12.62 -1.25 -27.16
N GLU A 11 13.31 -2.37 -27.09
CA GLU A 11 12.61 -3.64 -26.91
C GLU A 11 11.85 -3.50 -25.58
N LYS A 12 10.53 -3.41 -25.67
CA LYS A 12 9.67 -3.26 -24.51
C LYS A 12 9.86 -4.46 -23.59
N LEU A 13 10.06 -4.25 -22.30
CA LEU A 13 10.06 -5.30 -21.28
C LEU A 13 8.83 -6.19 -21.46
N LEU A 14 8.97 -7.49 -21.19
CA LEU A 14 7.83 -8.42 -21.19
C LEU A 14 6.69 -7.88 -20.32
N PHE A 15 7.01 -7.37 -19.12
CA PHE A 15 6.03 -6.73 -18.22
C PHE A 15 5.24 -5.62 -18.91
N ASN A 16 5.91 -4.69 -19.61
CA ASN A 16 5.23 -3.59 -20.30
C ASN A 16 4.34 -4.08 -21.45
N ARG A 17 4.73 -5.17 -22.11
CA ARG A 17 3.91 -5.81 -23.14
C ARG A 17 2.68 -6.42 -22.50
N LEU A 18 2.83 -7.20 -21.43
CA LEU A 18 1.70 -7.82 -20.71
C LEU A 18 0.76 -6.76 -20.14
N LYS A 19 1.30 -5.68 -19.57
CA LYS A 19 0.52 -4.56 -19.03
C LYS A 19 -0.34 -3.88 -20.10
N GLN A 20 0.16 -3.74 -21.31
CA GLN A 20 -0.62 -3.20 -22.44
C GLN A 20 -1.84 -4.04 -22.80
N PHE A 21 -1.85 -5.34 -22.47
CA PHE A 21 -3.01 -6.21 -22.67
C PHE A 21 -3.90 -6.29 -21.42
N ASP A 22 -3.32 -6.11 -20.24
CA ASP A 22 -4.01 -6.21 -18.97
C ASP A 22 -4.87 -4.96 -18.67
N GLU A 23 -4.32 -3.76 -18.83
CA GLU A 23 -5.02 -2.49 -18.56
C GLU A 23 -6.30 -2.31 -19.37
N PRO A 24 -6.35 -2.60 -20.68
CA PRO A 24 -7.62 -2.59 -21.42
C PRO A 24 -8.48 -3.85 -21.24
N GLY A 25 -8.09 -4.76 -20.32
CA GLY A 25 -8.84 -6.00 -20.07
C GLY A 25 -8.79 -7.02 -21.21
N LEU A 26 -7.78 -6.98 -22.08
CA LEU A 26 -7.62 -7.88 -23.21
C LEU A 26 -7.16 -9.28 -22.81
N PHE A 27 -6.65 -9.46 -21.60
CA PHE A 27 -6.57 -10.79 -21.00
C PHE A 27 -7.95 -11.18 -20.48
N HIS A 28 -8.68 -11.91 -21.24
CA HIS A 28 -10.07 -12.31 -21.02
C HIS A 28 -10.34 -13.14 -19.74
N ASP A 29 -9.32 -13.47 -19.01
CA ASP A 29 -9.42 -14.03 -17.68
C ASP A 29 -9.24 -12.88 -16.69
N ASN A 30 -10.31 -12.39 -16.09
CA ASN A 30 -10.23 -11.61 -14.86
C ASN A 30 -9.66 -12.52 -13.77
N TYR A 31 -8.35 -12.87 -13.92
CA TYR A 31 -7.68 -13.71 -12.96
C TYR A 31 -7.69 -12.99 -11.61
N GLN A 32 -8.40 -13.54 -10.68
CA GLN A 32 -8.25 -13.27 -9.27
C GLN A 32 -7.46 -14.41 -8.66
N THR A 33 -6.59 -14.10 -7.73
CA THR A 33 -5.83 -15.14 -7.04
C THR A 33 -6.81 -16.13 -6.42
N PRO A 34 -6.76 -17.42 -6.80
CA PRO A 34 -7.70 -18.42 -6.32
C PRO A 34 -7.69 -18.54 -4.79
N ASP A 35 -8.86 -18.88 -4.22
CA ASP A 35 -9.04 -19.04 -2.79
C ASP A 35 -8.06 -20.07 -2.21
N TYR A 36 -7.78 -21.17 -2.93
CA TYR A 36 -6.81 -22.16 -2.48
C TYR A 36 -5.39 -21.61 -2.27
N ILE A 37 -5.00 -20.53 -2.93
CA ILE A 37 -3.73 -19.85 -2.64
C ILE A 37 -3.87 -19.00 -1.37
N GLN A 38 -4.94 -18.22 -1.25
CA GLN A 38 -5.13 -17.30 -0.14
C GLN A 38 -5.37 -18.01 1.19
N GLU A 39 -6.13 -19.10 1.18
CA GLU A 39 -6.44 -19.91 2.36
C GLU A 39 -5.23 -20.71 2.87
N ASN A 40 -4.33 -21.07 1.96
CA ASN A 40 -3.11 -21.81 2.30
C ASN A 40 -1.89 -20.90 2.55
N LEU A 41 -2.05 -19.58 2.52
CA LEU A 41 -1.04 -18.65 2.98
C LEU A 41 -1.41 -18.10 4.36
N LYS A 42 -0.42 -17.89 5.22
CA LYS A 42 -0.60 -17.37 6.58
C LYS A 42 -1.20 -15.97 6.61
N ASP A 43 -0.72 -15.10 5.73
CA ASP A 43 -1.14 -13.71 5.66
C ASP A 43 -1.82 -13.41 4.33
N ALA A 44 -2.78 -12.48 4.34
CA ALA A 44 -3.44 -12.03 3.13
C ALA A 44 -2.45 -11.37 2.17
N LEU A 45 -2.58 -11.69 0.90
CA LEU A 45 -1.78 -11.08 -0.16
C LEU A 45 -2.13 -9.60 -0.32
N ARG A 46 -1.13 -8.79 -0.61
CA ARG A 46 -1.29 -7.37 -0.94
C ARG A 46 -1.66 -7.20 -2.42
N PRO A 47 -2.29 -6.08 -2.83
CA PRO A 47 -2.73 -5.87 -4.21
C PRO A 47 -1.65 -6.13 -5.26
N TYR A 48 -0.43 -5.66 -5.04
CA TYR A 48 0.68 -5.89 -5.96
C TYR A 48 1.17 -7.36 -5.97
N GLN A 49 1.00 -8.12 -4.89
CA GLN A 49 1.32 -9.56 -4.85
C GLN A 49 0.27 -10.37 -5.64
N HIS A 50 -1.00 -9.99 -5.55
CA HIS A 50 -2.04 -10.50 -6.45
C HIS A 50 -1.69 -10.20 -7.91
N GLY A 51 -1.20 -8.97 -8.19
CA GLY A 51 -0.70 -8.59 -9.50
C GLY A 51 0.42 -9.50 -10.00
N ALA A 52 1.40 -9.82 -9.15
CA ALA A 52 2.49 -10.73 -9.51
C ALA A 52 2.00 -12.13 -9.89
N LEU A 53 1.08 -12.70 -9.10
CA LEU A 53 0.47 -14.02 -9.38
C LEU A 53 -0.43 -13.99 -10.63
N ARG A 54 -1.10 -12.88 -10.89
CA ARG A 54 -1.88 -12.66 -12.10
C ARG A 54 -1.01 -12.71 -13.36
N TYR A 55 0.15 -12.05 -13.34
CA TYR A 55 1.08 -12.08 -14.47
C TYR A 55 1.78 -13.45 -14.63
N LEU A 56 2.02 -14.16 -13.50
CA LEU A 56 2.42 -15.57 -13.54
C LEU A 56 1.37 -16.41 -14.28
N HIS A 57 0.10 -16.28 -13.89
CA HIS A 57 -1.01 -16.99 -14.52
C HIS A 57 -1.06 -16.74 -16.03
N TYR A 58 -0.97 -15.49 -16.48
CA TYR A 58 -1.02 -15.15 -17.90
C TYR A 58 0.10 -15.78 -18.71
N THR A 59 1.26 -16.05 -18.09
CA THR A 59 2.42 -16.64 -18.75
C THR A 59 2.52 -18.15 -18.60
N GLN A 60 1.75 -18.78 -17.70
CA GLN A 60 1.84 -20.20 -17.40
C GLN A 60 0.56 -20.98 -17.70
N ARG A 61 -0.56 -20.31 -17.92
CA ARG A 61 -1.84 -20.99 -18.22
C ARG A 61 -1.73 -21.88 -19.46
N LYS A 62 -2.35 -23.06 -19.40
CA LYS A 62 -2.47 -23.97 -20.55
C LYS A 62 -3.40 -23.33 -21.60
N ARG A 63 -2.83 -22.69 -22.61
CA ARG A 63 -3.50 -22.33 -23.86
C ARG A 63 -2.77 -22.98 -25.02
N ASP A 64 -3.48 -23.26 -26.10
CA ASP A 64 -2.89 -23.73 -27.36
C ASP A 64 -1.99 -22.68 -28.04
N ASP A 65 -1.94 -21.47 -27.50
CA ASP A 65 -1.08 -20.39 -27.95
C ASP A 65 0.36 -20.58 -27.48
N ALA A 66 1.19 -21.06 -28.36
CA ALA A 66 2.65 -21.18 -28.18
C ALA A 66 3.35 -19.87 -27.83
N LEU A 67 2.68 -18.72 -27.95
CA LEU A 67 3.22 -17.36 -27.77
C LEU A 67 3.39 -16.92 -26.31
N LEU A 68 2.79 -17.61 -25.33
CA LEU A 68 2.78 -17.17 -23.93
C LEU A 68 3.40 -18.17 -22.94
N HIS A 69 3.96 -19.29 -23.41
CA HIS A 69 4.65 -20.23 -22.52
C HIS A 69 6.12 -19.85 -22.30
N TYR A 70 6.35 -19.12 -21.23
CA TYR A 70 7.68 -18.75 -20.82
C TYR A 70 8.23 -19.75 -19.80
N ARG A 71 9.36 -20.36 -20.14
CA ARG A 71 10.05 -21.31 -19.25
C ARG A 71 10.94 -20.64 -18.23
N HIS A 72 11.37 -19.41 -18.49
CA HIS A 72 12.25 -18.62 -17.63
C HIS A 72 11.66 -17.23 -17.44
N LEU A 73 11.28 -16.90 -16.22
CA LEU A 73 10.68 -15.61 -15.83
C LEU A 73 11.42 -14.98 -14.66
N LEU A 74 11.44 -13.65 -14.63
CA LEU A 74 12.02 -12.84 -13.57
C LEU A 74 10.95 -11.93 -12.96
N PHE A 75 10.82 -11.96 -11.63
CA PHE A 75 10.04 -11.02 -10.84
C PHE A 75 10.97 -9.96 -10.24
N HIS A 76 10.85 -8.73 -10.70
CA HIS A 76 11.55 -7.59 -10.13
C HIS A 76 10.64 -6.92 -9.11
N MET A 77 10.88 -7.16 -7.83
CA MET A 77 10.05 -6.64 -6.73
C MET A 77 10.92 -6.05 -5.64
N ALA A 78 10.51 -4.92 -5.09
CA ALA A 78 11.23 -4.20 -4.05
C ALA A 78 11.64 -5.07 -2.86
N THR A 79 12.72 -4.69 -2.20
CA THR A 79 13.06 -5.25 -0.90
C THR A 79 11.92 -4.97 0.10
N GLY A 80 11.45 -6.00 0.82
CA GLY A 80 10.31 -5.85 1.73
C GLY A 80 8.93 -5.99 1.08
N ALA A 81 8.84 -6.10 -0.25
CA ALA A 81 7.58 -6.34 -0.95
C ALA A 81 7.02 -7.78 -0.77
N GLY A 82 7.68 -8.61 0.04
CA GLY A 82 7.22 -9.99 0.29
C GLY A 82 7.40 -10.90 -0.92
N LYS A 83 8.53 -10.83 -1.62
CA LYS A 83 8.91 -11.75 -2.69
C LYS A 83 8.71 -13.21 -2.30
N THR A 84 9.12 -13.59 -1.08
CA THR A 84 8.99 -14.97 -0.58
C THR A 84 7.53 -15.41 -0.46
N MET A 85 6.60 -14.48 -0.16
CA MET A 85 5.15 -14.75 -0.17
C MET A 85 4.65 -15.05 -1.58
N VAL A 86 5.12 -14.29 -2.58
CA VAL A 86 4.80 -14.55 -4.00
C VAL A 86 5.39 -15.89 -4.45
N MET A 87 6.59 -16.25 -3.98
CA MET A 87 7.19 -17.58 -4.23
C MET A 87 6.32 -18.70 -3.64
N ALA A 88 5.85 -18.54 -2.39
CA ALA A 88 4.95 -19.51 -1.76
C ALA A 88 3.64 -19.65 -2.57
N GLY A 89 3.02 -18.56 -2.97
CA GLY A 89 1.86 -18.59 -3.88
C GLY A 89 2.17 -19.21 -5.24
N THR A 90 3.37 -18.99 -5.79
CA THR A 90 3.83 -19.59 -7.04
C THR A 90 3.95 -21.12 -6.91
N ILE A 91 4.48 -21.62 -5.80
CA ILE A 91 4.57 -23.07 -5.53
C ILE A 91 3.16 -23.69 -5.53
N LEU A 92 2.22 -23.10 -4.78
CA LEU A 92 0.83 -23.59 -4.71
C LEU A 92 0.14 -23.54 -6.09
N TYR A 93 0.34 -22.47 -6.84
CA TYR A 93 -0.20 -22.29 -8.18
C TYR A 93 0.33 -23.38 -9.14
N LEU A 94 1.64 -23.59 -9.20
CA LEU A 94 2.25 -24.54 -10.12
C LEU A 94 1.91 -25.98 -9.75
N PHE A 95 1.81 -26.28 -8.45
CA PHE A 95 1.35 -27.58 -7.97
C PHE A 95 -0.09 -27.87 -8.44
N LYS A 96 -1.01 -26.93 -8.16
CA LYS A 96 -2.44 -27.16 -8.42
C LYS A 96 -2.79 -27.07 -9.92
N GLU A 97 -2.32 -26.03 -10.61
CA GLU A 97 -2.74 -25.72 -11.98
C GLU A 97 -1.96 -26.53 -13.02
N LEU A 98 -0.70 -26.83 -12.75
CA LEU A 98 0.19 -27.46 -13.72
C LEU A 98 0.72 -28.83 -13.28
N GLY A 99 0.43 -29.26 -12.04
CA GLY A 99 0.80 -30.58 -11.53
C GLY A 99 2.27 -30.76 -11.17
N TYR A 100 3.02 -29.67 -10.93
CA TYR A 100 4.40 -29.75 -10.49
C TYR A 100 4.48 -30.17 -9.02
N GLN A 101 5.25 -31.21 -8.72
CA GLN A 101 5.53 -31.67 -7.36
C GLN A 101 6.97 -31.41 -6.93
N ASN A 102 7.91 -31.25 -7.86
CA ASN A 102 9.34 -31.21 -7.58
C ASN A 102 9.88 -29.78 -7.76
N PHE A 103 10.36 -29.20 -6.65
CA PHE A 103 10.87 -27.84 -6.59
C PHE A 103 12.29 -27.81 -6.07
N ILE A 104 13.17 -27.04 -6.73
CA ILE A 104 14.51 -26.72 -6.23
C ILE A 104 14.55 -25.22 -5.96
N PHE A 105 14.78 -24.86 -4.72
CA PHE A 105 15.01 -23.50 -4.30
C PHE A 105 16.51 -23.27 -4.10
N PHE A 106 17.07 -22.31 -4.79
CA PHE A 106 18.48 -22.00 -4.67
C PHE A 106 18.74 -20.52 -4.41
N VAL A 107 19.77 -20.29 -3.63
CA VAL A 107 20.25 -18.98 -3.17
C VAL A 107 21.77 -18.91 -3.22
N HIS A 108 22.30 -17.73 -2.96
CA HIS A 108 23.74 -17.52 -3.00
C HIS A 108 24.46 -17.98 -1.71
N THR A 109 23.83 -17.85 -0.54
CA THR A 109 24.48 -18.11 0.76
C THR A 109 23.69 -19.07 1.67
N ASP A 110 24.40 -19.81 2.53
CA ASP A 110 23.79 -20.70 3.53
C ASP A 110 22.92 -19.96 4.55
N ALA A 111 23.24 -18.71 4.90
CA ALA A 111 22.42 -17.89 5.79
C ALA A 111 21.00 -17.65 5.23
N ILE A 112 20.88 -17.47 3.91
CA ILE A 112 19.58 -17.31 3.25
C ILE A 112 18.83 -18.65 3.21
N ILE A 113 19.52 -19.80 3.09
CA ILE A 113 18.88 -21.12 3.16
C ILE A 113 18.19 -21.32 4.50
N GLN A 114 18.85 -21.00 5.63
CA GLN A 114 18.24 -21.14 6.94
C GLN A 114 16.99 -20.30 7.08
N LYS A 115 17.04 -19.03 6.64
CA LYS A 115 15.86 -18.15 6.61
C LYS A 115 14.74 -18.72 5.73
N THR A 116 15.09 -19.27 4.57
CA THR A 116 14.12 -19.87 3.65
C THR A 116 13.50 -21.13 4.23
N ARG A 117 14.27 -21.92 4.95
CA ARG A 117 13.79 -23.10 5.69
C ARG A 117 12.75 -22.72 6.74
N GLU A 118 13.02 -21.68 7.53
CA GLU A 118 12.07 -21.14 8.50
C GLU A 118 10.77 -20.64 7.84
N ASN A 119 10.88 -20.01 6.68
CA ASN A 119 9.74 -19.44 5.97
C ASN A 119 8.88 -20.50 5.26
N LEU A 120 9.48 -21.53 4.68
CA LEU A 120 8.76 -22.46 3.80
C LEU A 120 8.57 -23.86 4.38
N LEU A 121 9.39 -24.27 5.36
CA LEU A 121 9.47 -25.66 5.82
C LEU A 121 9.30 -25.84 7.32
N ASN A 122 9.30 -24.79 8.13
CA ASN A 122 9.15 -24.89 9.57
C ASN A 122 7.81 -24.34 10.06
N PRO A 123 6.77 -25.19 10.24
CA PRO A 123 5.45 -24.73 10.70
C PRO A 123 5.45 -24.10 12.10
N GLN A 124 6.48 -24.37 12.93
CA GLN A 124 6.62 -23.79 14.26
C GLN A 124 7.23 -22.38 14.22
N SER A 125 7.81 -21.99 13.08
CA SER A 125 8.39 -20.66 12.94
C SER A 125 7.32 -19.57 12.89
N PRO A 126 7.47 -18.47 13.63
CA PRO A 126 6.59 -17.32 13.49
C PRO A 126 6.65 -16.70 12.08
N LYS A 127 7.68 -17.00 11.31
CA LYS A 127 7.90 -16.55 9.93
C LYS A 127 7.41 -17.54 8.85
N TYR A 128 6.80 -18.65 9.25
CA TYR A 128 6.24 -19.63 8.31
C TYR A 128 5.16 -18.96 7.44
N LEU A 129 5.23 -19.16 6.14
CA LEU A 129 4.40 -18.43 5.18
C LEU A 129 3.11 -19.14 4.81
N PHE A 130 3.02 -20.44 5.07
CA PHE A 130 1.82 -21.19 4.78
C PHE A 130 0.90 -21.29 6.01
N SER A 131 -0.34 -21.71 5.79
CA SER A 131 -1.25 -22.13 6.85
C SER A 131 -0.71 -23.36 7.57
N GLN A 132 -1.13 -23.56 8.82
CA GLN A 132 -0.70 -24.75 9.61
C GLN A 132 -1.16 -26.07 8.97
N GLU A 133 -2.32 -26.05 8.35
CA GLU A 133 -2.84 -27.16 7.56
C GLU A 133 -3.08 -26.65 6.14
N LEU A 134 -2.47 -27.30 5.17
CA LEU A 134 -2.62 -27.04 3.76
C LEU A 134 -3.70 -27.94 3.20
N GLU A 135 -4.70 -27.35 2.57
CA GLU A 135 -5.82 -28.08 1.94
C GLU A 135 -6.14 -27.48 0.58
N ILE A 136 -6.17 -28.32 -0.44
CA ILE A 136 -6.59 -27.93 -1.80
C ILE A 136 -7.64 -28.92 -2.29
N ASP A 137 -8.81 -28.42 -2.67
CA ASP A 137 -9.98 -29.22 -3.12
C ASP A 137 -10.45 -30.28 -2.11
N GLY A 138 -10.30 -30.01 -0.82
CA GLY A 138 -10.67 -30.96 0.24
C GLY A 138 -9.62 -32.06 0.50
N GLU A 139 -8.44 -31.98 -0.15
CA GLU A 139 -7.34 -32.91 0.07
C GLU A 139 -6.19 -32.21 0.81
N LYS A 140 -5.67 -32.87 1.84
CA LYS A 140 -4.53 -32.37 2.61
C LYS A 140 -3.26 -32.41 1.77
N ILE A 141 -2.52 -31.29 1.74
CA ILE A 141 -1.26 -31.15 1.03
C ILE A 141 -0.10 -31.15 2.05
N THR A 142 0.98 -31.79 1.67
CA THR A 142 2.21 -31.82 2.48
C THR A 142 3.34 -31.16 1.71
N ILE A 143 4.17 -30.34 2.38
CA ILE A 143 5.43 -29.85 1.84
C ILE A 143 6.56 -30.59 2.53
N GLU A 144 7.31 -31.37 1.78
CA GLU A 144 8.37 -32.24 2.29
C GLU A 144 9.75 -31.72 1.88
N PRO A 145 10.64 -31.43 2.87
CA PRO A 145 12.03 -31.13 2.58
C PRO A 145 12.77 -32.38 2.16
N ILE A 146 13.50 -32.30 1.07
CA ILE A 146 14.22 -33.45 0.52
C ILE A 146 15.67 -33.12 0.18
N GLU A 147 16.51 -34.14 0.22
CA GLU A 147 17.87 -34.07 -0.36
C GLU A 147 17.89 -34.69 -1.77
N THR A 148 17.11 -35.75 -1.99
CA THR A 148 16.95 -36.42 -3.29
C THR A 148 15.47 -36.61 -3.61
N PHE A 149 15.10 -36.50 -4.88
CA PHE A 149 13.71 -36.67 -5.30
C PHE A 149 13.28 -38.13 -5.28
N PRO A 150 12.07 -38.45 -4.80
CA PRO A 150 11.56 -39.80 -4.81
C PRO A 150 11.30 -40.27 -6.24
N SER A 151 11.62 -41.55 -6.52
CA SER A 151 11.33 -42.17 -7.82
C SER A 151 9.85 -42.36 -8.09
N ILE A 152 9.04 -42.48 -7.03
CA ILE A 152 7.59 -42.55 -7.08
C ILE A 152 7.04 -41.49 -6.13
N PRO A 153 6.59 -40.33 -6.66
CA PRO A 153 6.08 -39.27 -5.82
C PRO A 153 4.70 -39.63 -5.23
N GLU A 154 4.50 -39.32 -3.96
CA GLU A 154 3.19 -39.40 -3.32
C GLU A 154 2.24 -38.34 -3.88
N ARG A 155 0.95 -38.69 -3.94
CA ARG A 155 -0.06 -37.71 -4.29
C ARG A 155 -0.14 -36.62 -3.21
N ASN A 156 -0.46 -35.41 -3.61
CA ASN A 156 -0.66 -34.27 -2.70
C ASN A 156 0.60 -33.87 -1.88
N THR A 157 1.78 -34.23 -2.38
CA THR A 157 3.06 -33.89 -1.76
C THR A 157 3.85 -32.98 -2.68
N ILE A 158 4.32 -31.86 -2.13
CA ILE A 158 5.25 -30.90 -2.74
C ILE A 158 6.63 -31.20 -2.19
N TYR A 159 7.55 -31.64 -3.02
CA TYR A 159 8.93 -31.94 -2.66
C TYR A 159 9.78 -30.69 -2.89
N LEU A 160 10.42 -30.19 -1.83
CA LEU A 160 11.21 -28.97 -1.88
C LEU A 160 12.66 -29.22 -1.44
N LYS A 161 13.58 -29.13 -2.42
CA LYS A 161 15.03 -29.16 -2.14
C LYS A 161 15.52 -27.71 -1.97
N LEU A 162 16.16 -27.42 -0.84
CA LEU A 162 16.86 -26.16 -0.59
C LEU A 162 18.36 -26.35 -0.80
N SER A 163 18.99 -25.58 -1.67
CA SER A 163 20.42 -25.64 -1.91
C SER A 163 21.04 -24.28 -2.18
N THR A 164 22.35 -24.12 -1.92
CA THR A 164 23.07 -23.03 -2.55
C THR A 164 23.44 -23.44 -3.96
N ILE A 165 23.63 -22.43 -4.82
CA ILE A 165 24.06 -22.68 -6.20
C ILE A 165 25.41 -23.41 -6.27
N HIS A 166 26.30 -23.13 -5.33
CA HIS A 166 27.60 -23.81 -5.18
C HIS A 166 27.41 -25.32 -4.87
N LYS A 167 26.64 -25.65 -3.83
CA LYS A 167 26.36 -27.03 -3.45
C LYS A 167 25.70 -27.79 -4.59
N MET A 168 24.74 -27.19 -5.28
CA MET A 168 24.07 -27.80 -6.43
C MET A 168 25.08 -28.08 -7.57
N HIS A 169 25.95 -27.11 -7.86
CA HIS A 169 26.99 -27.29 -8.86
C HIS A 169 27.92 -28.45 -8.51
N ASP A 170 28.41 -28.49 -7.25
CA ASP A 170 29.30 -29.51 -6.77
C ASP A 170 28.64 -30.90 -6.77
N GLU A 171 27.39 -31.01 -6.32
CA GLU A 171 26.61 -32.24 -6.35
C GLU A 171 26.47 -32.82 -7.76
N LEU A 172 26.15 -31.98 -8.75
CA LEU A 172 25.90 -32.41 -10.13
C LEU A 172 27.18 -32.68 -10.93
N ASN A 173 28.30 -32.10 -10.54
CA ASN A 173 29.57 -32.24 -11.26
C ASN A 173 30.63 -33.03 -10.53
N SER A 174 30.36 -33.55 -9.34
CA SER A 174 31.25 -34.44 -8.59
C SER A 174 30.60 -35.82 -8.38
N TYR A 175 31.38 -36.89 -8.67
CA TYR A 175 30.97 -38.27 -8.39
C TYR A 175 31.05 -38.52 -6.89
N ARG A 176 29.97 -38.34 -6.16
CA ARG A 176 29.88 -38.72 -4.73
C ARG A 176 28.74 -39.70 -4.54
N GLU A 177 28.91 -40.65 -3.63
CA GLU A 177 27.82 -41.53 -3.22
C GLU A 177 26.66 -40.73 -2.67
N ASN A 178 25.44 -41.01 -3.15
CA ASN A 178 24.19 -40.35 -2.79
C ASN A 178 24.05 -38.87 -3.28
N SER A 179 24.84 -38.45 -4.29
CA SER A 179 24.62 -37.16 -4.93
C SER A 179 23.57 -37.26 -6.06
N ILE A 180 22.79 -36.21 -6.26
CA ILE A 180 21.87 -36.10 -7.39
C ILE A 180 22.68 -35.99 -8.67
N THR A 181 22.24 -36.69 -9.70
CA THR A 181 22.85 -36.62 -11.05
C THR A 181 21.92 -35.93 -12.05
N TYR A 182 22.47 -35.51 -13.20
CA TYR A 182 21.65 -34.96 -14.29
C TYR A 182 20.66 -36.00 -14.84
N GLU A 183 21.01 -37.28 -14.80
CA GLU A 183 20.14 -38.39 -15.19
C GLU A 183 18.90 -38.48 -14.27
N ASP A 184 19.08 -38.37 -12.96
CA ASP A 184 17.96 -38.37 -11.99
C ASP A 184 17.02 -37.19 -12.25
N LEU A 185 17.57 -36.00 -12.50
CA LEU A 185 16.80 -34.80 -12.79
C LEU A 185 16.08 -34.81 -14.14
N LYS A 186 16.58 -35.59 -15.10
CA LYS A 186 15.98 -35.72 -16.42
C LYS A 186 14.66 -36.49 -16.42
N GLU A 187 14.46 -37.38 -15.47
CA GLU A 187 13.28 -38.22 -15.41
C GLU A 187 12.05 -37.51 -14.81
N ILE A 188 12.24 -36.39 -14.14
CA ILE A 188 11.17 -35.66 -13.41
C ILE A 188 10.99 -34.21 -13.91
N PRO A 189 9.75 -33.71 -13.98
CA PRO A 189 9.51 -32.29 -14.24
C PRO A 189 9.90 -31.44 -13.02
N LEU A 190 10.66 -30.38 -13.25
CA LEU A 190 11.26 -29.55 -12.20
C LEU A 190 10.84 -28.09 -12.33
N VAL A 191 10.62 -27.48 -11.16
CA VAL A 191 10.54 -26.03 -11.00
C VAL A 191 11.76 -25.54 -10.23
N LEU A 192 12.49 -24.62 -10.84
CA LEU A 192 13.63 -23.95 -10.25
C LEU A 192 13.18 -22.59 -9.72
N LEU A 193 13.42 -22.29 -8.45
CA LEU A 193 13.12 -21.02 -7.80
C LEU A 193 14.42 -20.38 -7.33
N GLY A 194 14.77 -19.22 -7.88
CA GLY A 194 15.98 -18.49 -7.53
C GLY A 194 15.64 -17.19 -6.80
N ASP A 195 16.14 -17.01 -5.58
CA ASP A 195 16.05 -15.72 -4.88
C ASP A 195 17.34 -14.93 -5.00
N GLU A 196 17.24 -13.60 -4.98
CA GLU A 196 18.31 -12.63 -5.17
C GLU A 196 19.11 -12.88 -6.46
N ALA A 197 18.39 -13.06 -7.57
CA ALA A 197 18.94 -13.42 -8.88
C ALA A 197 20.03 -12.47 -9.42
N HIS A 198 20.14 -11.26 -8.88
CA HIS A 198 21.20 -10.31 -9.24
C HIS A 198 22.62 -10.81 -8.87
N HIS A 199 22.76 -11.72 -7.92
CA HIS A 199 24.02 -12.38 -7.59
C HIS A 199 24.45 -13.40 -8.64
N PHE A 200 23.50 -13.94 -9.43
CA PHE A 200 23.79 -14.89 -10.51
C PHE A 200 24.34 -14.22 -11.77
N ASN A 201 24.46 -12.88 -11.78
CA ASN A 201 24.93 -12.09 -12.93
C ASN A 201 26.34 -11.48 -12.74
N ALA A 202 27.12 -11.99 -11.80
CA ALA A 202 28.42 -11.41 -11.48
C ALA A 202 29.45 -11.53 -12.63
N GLY A 203 29.28 -12.49 -13.54
CA GLY A 203 30.12 -12.67 -14.72
C GLY A 203 30.12 -11.50 -15.72
N THR A 204 29.19 -10.54 -15.60
CA THR A 204 29.13 -9.36 -16.48
C THR A 204 29.93 -8.17 -15.94
N LYS A 205 30.42 -8.20 -14.69
CA LYS A 205 31.10 -7.06 -14.05
C LYS A 205 32.61 -6.94 -14.32
N ALA A 206 33.27 -7.92 -14.91
CA ALA A 206 34.73 -7.94 -15.03
C ALA A 206 35.23 -8.24 -16.44
N ARG A 207 35.30 -7.20 -17.28
CA ARG A 207 36.23 -7.17 -18.43
C ARG A 207 37.52 -6.46 -17.99
N GLY A 208 38.42 -7.20 -17.36
CA GLY A 208 39.81 -6.76 -17.14
C GLY A 208 40.45 -7.24 -15.87
N LYS A 209 41.03 -8.41 -15.88
CA LYS A 209 42.29 -8.85 -15.31
C LYS A 209 42.30 -10.33 -14.90
N SER A 210 43.31 -11.05 -15.40
CA SER A 210 43.84 -12.31 -14.87
C SER A 210 43.04 -13.62 -15.01
N LYS A 211 43.64 -14.61 -15.62
CA LYS A 211 43.09 -15.93 -16.00
C LYS A 211 42.90 -16.95 -14.83
N THR A 212 42.94 -16.52 -13.58
CA THR A 212 42.83 -17.39 -12.40
C THR A 212 41.95 -16.74 -11.31
N SER A 213 40.85 -16.13 -11.69
CA SER A 213 39.94 -15.43 -10.74
C SER A 213 38.60 -16.18 -10.56
N PRO A 214 37.90 -15.92 -9.45
CA PRO A 214 36.56 -16.47 -9.12
C PRO A 214 35.50 -16.37 -10.21
N GLU A 215 35.73 -15.52 -11.21
CA GLU A 215 34.87 -15.27 -12.39
C GLU A 215 34.64 -16.52 -13.26
N ASN A 216 35.58 -17.45 -13.33
CA ASN A 216 35.39 -18.70 -14.07
C ASN A 216 34.43 -19.67 -13.35
N GLU A 217 34.35 -19.59 -12.02
CA GLU A 217 33.43 -20.40 -11.21
C GLU A 217 31.98 -19.92 -11.33
N GLU A 218 31.75 -18.62 -11.29
CA GLU A 218 30.39 -18.04 -11.41
C GLU A 218 29.78 -18.31 -12.79
N GLN A 219 30.54 -18.27 -13.85
CA GLN A 219 30.07 -18.67 -15.19
C GLN A 219 29.73 -20.17 -15.28
N THR A 220 30.36 -21.00 -14.46
CA THR A 220 30.05 -22.43 -14.39
C THR A 220 28.74 -22.69 -13.62
N TRP A 221 28.41 -21.91 -12.63
CA TRP A 221 27.15 -22.05 -11.87
C TRP A 221 25.92 -21.63 -12.67
N GLU A 222 26.00 -20.52 -13.40
CA GLU A 222 24.94 -20.08 -14.32
C GLU A 222 24.64 -21.16 -15.36
N ARG A 223 25.67 -21.81 -15.91
CA ARG A 223 25.53 -22.93 -16.83
C ARG A 223 24.87 -24.14 -16.16
N THR A 224 25.12 -24.41 -14.88
CA THR A 224 24.46 -25.51 -14.17
C THR A 224 22.97 -25.33 -14.12
N ILE A 225 22.47 -24.13 -13.80
CA ILE A 225 21.04 -23.82 -13.82
C ILE A 225 20.46 -23.95 -15.21
N GLU A 226 21.16 -23.42 -16.23
CA GLU A 226 20.72 -23.54 -17.62
C GLU A 226 20.70 -25.00 -18.08
N ASN A 227 21.68 -25.81 -17.66
CA ASN A 227 21.71 -27.23 -17.96
C ASN A 227 20.50 -27.95 -17.34
N ILE A 228 20.19 -27.70 -16.06
CA ILE A 228 19.00 -28.30 -15.41
C ILE A 228 17.71 -27.86 -16.12
N LEU A 229 17.58 -26.55 -16.44
CA LEU A 229 16.42 -26.04 -17.16
C LEU A 229 16.26 -26.72 -18.53
N ASN A 230 17.35 -27.05 -19.19
CA ASN A 230 17.35 -27.62 -20.55
C ASN A 230 17.27 -29.15 -20.57
N LEU A 231 17.32 -29.82 -19.42
CA LEU A 231 17.12 -31.28 -19.36
C LEU A 231 15.75 -31.70 -19.92
N ARG A 232 14.71 -30.87 -19.68
CA ARG A 232 13.34 -31.13 -20.13
C ARG A 232 12.70 -29.84 -20.64
N GLN A 233 11.78 -29.98 -21.58
CA GLN A 233 11.02 -28.84 -22.14
C GLN A 233 9.96 -28.28 -21.15
N ASP A 234 9.49 -29.11 -20.25
CA ASP A 234 8.55 -28.75 -19.20
C ASP A 234 9.21 -28.22 -17.93
N ASN A 235 10.53 -28.21 -17.79
CA ASN A 235 11.21 -27.53 -16.67
C ASN A 235 10.95 -26.02 -16.71
N ARG A 236 10.82 -25.39 -15.55
CA ARG A 236 10.57 -23.96 -15.36
C ARG A 236 11.62 -23.33 -14.44
N LEU A 237 11.93 -22.08 -14.69
CA LEU A 237 12.81 -21.24 -13.86
C LEU A 237 12.10 -19.93 -13.53
N PHE A 238 11.90 -19.66 -12.26
CA PHE A 238 11.38 -18.40 -11.74
C PHE A 238 12.42 -17.75 -10.85
N GLU A 239 12.89 -16.60 -11.28
CA GLU A 239 13.88 -15.81 -10.55
C GLU A 239 13.21 -14.62 -9.89
N PHE A 240 13.67 -14.26 -8.71
CA PHE A 240 13.18 -13.11 -7.94
C PHE A 240 14.36 -12.23 -7.55
N THR A 241 14.20 -10.93 -7.70
CA THR A 241 15.24 -9.97 -7.32
C THR A 241 14.63 -8.63 -6.91
N ALA A 242 15.31 -7.94 -6.01
CA ALA A 242 14.97 -6.56 -5.67
C ALA A 242 15.69 -5.54 -6.57
N THR A 243 16.82 -5.92 -7.15
CA THR A 243 17.65 -5.02 -7.92
C THR A 243 18.07 -5.67 -9.24
N ILE A 244 17.90 -4.94 -10.35
CA ILE A 244 18.38 -5.37 -11.66
C ILE A 244 18.73 -4.16 -12.50
N ASP A 245 19.96 -4.12 -13.03
CA ASP A 245 20.41 -3.06 -13.94
C ASP A 245 20.09 -3.41 -15.40
N LEU A 246 18.86 -3.15 -15.81
CA LEU A 246 18.41 -3.37 -17.19
C LEU A 246 19.03 -2.38 -18.21
N ALA A 247 19.70 -1.33 -17.72
CA ALA A 247 20.46 -0.40 -18.59
C ALA A 247 21.81 -0.99 -18.99
N ASN A 248 22.35 -1.91 -18.21
CA ASN A 248 23.51 -2.70 -18.60
C ASN A 248 23.17 -3.55 -19.82
N LYS A 249 23.99 -3.49 -20.86
CA LYS A 249 23.71 -4.13 -22.16
C LYS A 249 23.55 -5.65 -22.04
N ASP A 250 24.40 -6.31 -21.28
CA ASP A 250 24.42 -7.78 -21.17
C ASP A 250 23.27 -8.29 -20.30
N ILE A 251 23.02 -7.63 -19.16
CA ILE A 251 21.88 -7.92 -18.27
C ILE A 251 20.56 -7.62 -18.99
N GLY A 252 20.47 -6.46 -19.66
CA GLY A 252 19.29 -6.10 -20.42
C GLY A 252 18.97 -7.08 -21.53
N GLN A 253 19.98 -7.57 -22.26
CA GLN A 253 19.79 -8.59 -23.32
C GLN A 253 19.29 -9.91 -22.73
N LYS A 254 19.78 -10.32 -21.55
CA LYS A 254 19.38 -11.55 -20.88
C LYS A 254 17.94 -11.50 -20.35
N TYR A 255 17.51 -10.36 -19.76
CA TYR A 255 16.30 -10.31 -18.92
C TYR A 255 15.14 -9.49 -19.49
N ARG A 256 15.31 -8.59 -20.49
CA ARG A 256 14.20 -7.75 -20.99
C ARG A 256 12.98 -8.56 -21.43
N GLY A 257 13.18 -9.70 -22.08
CA GLY A 257 12.12 -10.61 -22.48
C GLY A 257 11.61 -11.56 -21.39
N LYS A 258 12.13 -11.47 -20.16
CA LYS A 258 11.85 -12.39 -19.06
C LYS A 258 11.26 -11.71 -17.83
N VAL A 259 11.40 -10.38 -17.67
CA VAL A 259 10.79 -9.63 -16.58
C VAL A 259 9.27 -9.68 -16.74
N VAL A 260 8.62 -10.57 -15.99
CA VAL A 260 7.18 -10.81 -16.05
C VAL A 260 6.42 -9.81 -15.19
N TYR A 261 6.99 -9.38 -14.10
CA TYR A 261 6.39 -8.43 -13.17
C TYR A 261 7.43 -7.47 -12.64
N GLN A 262 7.07 -6.19 -12.59
CA GLN A 262 7.90 -5.14 -12.04
C GLN A 262 7.11 -4.35 -11.00
N TYR A 263 7.63 -4.34 -9.78
CA TYR A 263 7.16 -3.53 -8.67
C TYR A 263 8.37 -3.03 -7.90
N ASP A 264 8.98 -1.97 -8.42
CA ASP A 264 10.22 -1.42 -7.90
C ASP A 264 10.05 -0.71 -6.56
N LEU A 265 11.17 -0.31 -5.96
CA LEU A 265 11.16 0.32 -4.65
C LEU A 265 10.46 1.69 -4.69
N LYS A 266 10.57 2.42 -5.78
CA LYS A 266 9.91 3.70 -5.96
C LYS A 266 8.39 3.55 -5.91
N GLN A 267 7.83 2.58 -6.64
CA GLN A 267 6.40 2.30 -6.61
C GLN A 267 5.96 1.82 -5.22
N PHE A 268 6.74 0.93 -4.59
CA PHE A 268 6.49 0.45 -3.24
C PHE A 268 6.45 1.59 -2.20
N MET A 269 7.36 2.55 -2.32
CA MET A 269 7.40 3.74 -1.47
C MET A 269 6.24 4.70 -1.76
N SER A 270 5.92 4.91 -3.04
CA SER A 270 4.81 5.76 -3.48
C SER A 270 3.47 5.23 -2.98
N ASP A 271 3.27 3.91 -3.00
CA ASP A 271 2.05 3.27 -2.50
C ASP A 271 1.99 3.23 -0.95
N GLY A 272 2.97 3.78 -0.27
CA GLY A 272 3.00 3.93 1.18
C GLY A 272 3.40 2.68 1.96
N TYR A 273 3.90 1.62 1.33
CA TYR A 273 4.30 0.37 2.00
C TYR A 273 5.67 0.44 2.69
N SER A 274 6.33 1.58 2.68
CA SER A 274 7.57 1.85 3.40
C SER A 274 7.41 3.02 4.35
N LYS A 275 8.34 3.20 5.30
CA LYS A 275 8.50 4.47 6.01
C LYS A 275 8.96 5.54 5.03
N LYS A 276 8.59 6.79 5.28
CA LYS A 276 9.14 7.96 4.59
C LYS A 276 10.59 8.16 5.03
N VAL A 277 11.52 8.23 4.09
CA VAL A 277 12.93 8.41 4.41
C VAL A 277 13.25 9.89 4.52
N MET A 278 13.77 10.30 5.67
CA MET A 278 14.13 11.68 6.01
C MET A 278 15.64 11.78 6.21
N LEU A 279 16.30 12.71 5.51
CA LEU A 279 17.71 13.03 5.75
C LEU A 279 17.81 14.11 6.84
N LEU A 280 18.62 13.83 7.86
CA LEU A 280 19.05 14.78 8.88
C LEU A 280 20.52 15.10 8.64
N GLU A 281 20.76 16.20 7.96
CA GLU A 281 22.08 16.68 7.62
C GLU A 281 22.55 17.67 8.68
N ALA A 282 23.64 17.37 9.39
CA ALA A 282 24.17 18.26 10.41
C ALA A 282 25.68 18.14 10.53
N ASN A 283 26.36 19.28 10.63
CA ASN A 283 27.78 19.37 10.99
C ASN A 283 27.93 19.30 12.51
N GLN A 284 27.67 18.13 13.08
CA GLN A 284 27.70 17.84 14.50
C GLN A 284 28.78 16.80 14.83
N ASN A 285 29.27 16.80 16.05
CA ASN A 285 30.11 15.73 16.56
C ASN A 285 29.28 14.44 16.77
N ASP A 286 29.94 13.32 16.93
CA ASP A 286 29.26 12.01 17.05
C ASP A 286 28.35 11.94 18.30
N SER A 287 28.76 12.52 19.43
CA SER A 287 28.02 12.53 20.69
C SER A 287 26.69 13.28 20.53
N ASP A 288 26.68 14.43 19.84
CA ASP A 288 25.46 15.18 19.55
C ASP A 288 24.53 14.44 18.60
N LYS A 289 25.07 13.73 17.58
CA LYS A 289 24.26 12.87 16.69
C LYS A 289 23.62 11.70 17.46
N MET A 290 24.39 11.08 18.38
CA MET A 290 23.87 10.00 19.23
C MET A 290 22.74 10.52 20.12
N LEU A 291 22.91 11.69 20.72
CA LEU A 291 21.89 12.31 21.57
C LEU A 291 20.65 12.72 20.78
N ASP A 292 20.81 13.26 19.59
CA ASP A 292 19.71 13.57 18.68
C ASP A 292 18.87 12.30 18.39
N ALA A 293 19.52 11.20 18.03
CA ALA A 293 18.81 9.95 17.71
C ALA A 293 18.06 9.39 18.94
N VAL A 294 18.66 9.46 20.12
CA VAL A 294 18.03 9.03 21.38
C VAL A 294 16.81 9.89 21.70
N LEU A 295 16.93 11.22 21.63
CA LEU A 295 15.83 12.13 21.89
C LEU A 295 14.69 11.94 20.88
N LEU A 296 15.01 11.74 19.59
CA LEU A 296 14.02 11.49 18.57
C LEU A 296 13.33 10.12 18.77
N SER A 297 14.08 9.09 19.15
CA SER A 297 13.53 7.77 19.49
C SER A 297 12.57 7.84 20.68
N GLN A 298 12.93 8.58 21.74
CA GLN A 298 12.05 8.76 22.89
C GLN A 298 10.82 9.62 22.55
N TYR A 299 10.99 10.66 21.72
CA TYR A 299 9.87 11.44 21.20
C TYR A 299 8.83 10.55 20.50
N ARG A 300 9.26 9.60 19.67
CA ARG A 300 8.36 8.62 19.03
C ARG A 300 7.63 7.76 20.06
N LYS A 301 8.30 7.27 21.10
CA LYS A 301 7.64 6.49 22.17
C LYS A 301 6.57 7.29 22.88
N LEU A 302 6.89 8.53 23.25
CA LEU A 302 5.94 9.44 23.90
C LEU A 302 4.74 9.73 22.99
N THR A 303 5.00 10.03 21.72
CA THR A 303 3.94 10.27 20.73
C THR A 303 3.05 9.03 20.55
N ALA A 304 3.63 7.84 20.47
CA ALA A 304 2.87 6.59 20.38
C ALA A 304 1.98 6.39 21.63
N ALA A 305 2.54 6.62 22.83
CA ALA A 305 1.82 6.49 24.09
C ALA A 305 0.65 7.50 24.21
N ASP A 306 0.87 8.77 23.83
CA ASP A 306 -0.16 9.82 23.84
C ASP A 306 -1.37 9.47 22.95
N HIS A 307 -1.17 8.63 21.93
CA HIS A 307 -2.21 8.19 21.02
C HIS A 307 -2.67 6.74 21.25
N GLY A 308 -2.34 6.15 22.40
CA GLY A 308 -2.78 4.81 22.79
C GLY A 308 -2.12 3.66 22.01
N ILE A 309 -1.01 3.92 21.32
CA ILE A 309 -0.25 2.90 20.59
C ILE A 309 0.69 2.21 21.58
N THR A 310 0.37 0.98 21.95
CA THR A 310 1.16 0.18 22.89
C THR A 310 2.25 -0.63 22.21
N GLY A 311 3.34 -0.92 22.91
CA GLY A 311 4.44 -1.77 22.41
C GLY A 311 5.28 -1.15 21.28
N PHE A 312 5.16 0.16 21.03
CA PHE A 312 5.95 0.84 20.03
C PHE A 312 7.42 0.97 20.46
N LYS A 313 8.30 0.20 19.81
CA LYS A 313 9.72 0.08 20.17
C LYS A 313 10.62 0.49 19.00
N PRO A 314 10.98 1.78 18.86
CA PRO A 314 11.88 2.24 17.81
C PRO A 314 13.32 1.85 18.13
N VAL A 315 14.04 1.28 17.17
CA VAL A 315 15.44 0.88 17.28
C VAL A 315 16.34 1.86 16.52
N ILE A 316 17.52 2.13 17.06
CA ILE A 316 18.55 2.97 16.45
C ILE A 316 19.70 2.08 15.96
N LEU A 317 20.18 2.31 14.73
CA LEU A 317 21.40 1.70 14.21
C LEU A 317 22.52 2.73 14.16
N PHE A 318 23.58 2.50 14.92
CA PHE A 318 24.84 3.26 14.85
C PHE A 318 25.83 2.55 13.93
N LYS A 319 26.13 3.17 12.79
CA LYS A 319 27.00 2.63 11.76
C LYS A 319 28.38 3.28 11.78
N SER A 320 29.42 2.46 11.92
CA SER A 320 30.85 2.87 11.88
C SER A 320 31.55 2.25 10.68
N ASN A 321 32.76 2.75 10.38
CA ASN A 321 33.60 2.25 9.31
C ASN A 321 34.60 1.16 9.76
N LYS A 322 34.86 1.02 11.08
CA LYS A 322 35.79 0.04 11.67
C LYS A 322 35.27 -0.56 12.96
N ILE A 323 35.57 -1.82 13.21
CA ILE A 323 35.13 -2.56 14.41
C ILE A 323 35.63 -1.89 15.71
N ALA A 324 36.89 -1.49 15.75
CA ALA A 324 37.47 -0.83 16.93
C ALA A 324 36.73 0.50 17.25
N ILE A 325 36.38 1.26 16.21
CA ILE A 325 35.60 2.51 16.36
C ILE A 325 34.20 2.20 16.86
N SER A 326 33.55 1.17 16.32
CA SER A 326 32.20 0.77 16.74
C SER A 326 32.16 0.42 18.23
N LYS A 327 33.18 -0.30 18.74
CA LYS A 327 33.29 -0.62 20.17
C LYS A 327 33.52 0.61 21.04
N ALA A 328 34.49 1.45 20.67
CA ALA A 328 34.79 2.69 21.41
C ALA A 328 33.56 3.62 21.46
N LYS A 329 32.80 3.71 20.36
CA LYS A 329 31.59 4.54 20.28
C LYS A 329 30.42 3.97 21.05
N GLN A 330 30.32 2.65 21.20
CA GLN A 330 29.36 2.05 22.13
C GLN A 330 29.67 2.40 23.59
N GLU A 331 30.95 2.34 23.99
CA GLU A 331 31.39 2.74 25.34
C GLU A 331 31.10 4.22 25.58
N GLU A 332 31.42 5.11 24.61
CA GLU A 332 31.10 6.53 24.65
C GLU A 332 29.61 6.79 24.81
N PHE A 333 28.78 6.03 24.06
CA PHE A 333 27.32 6.07 24.12
C PHE A 333 26.81 5.67 25.51
N SER A 334 27.30 4.56 26.09
CA SER A 334 26.92 4.11 27.44
C SER A 334 27.25 5.20 28.48
N GLN A 335 28.43 5.82 28.39
CA GLN A 335 28.81 6.92 29.27
C GLN A 335 27.93 8.16 29.09
N LEU A 336 27.59 8.51 27.84
CA LEU A 336 26.70 9.63 27.51
C LEU A 336 25.29 9.43 28.12
N ILE A 337 24.73 8.23 28.04
CA ILE A 337 23.42 7.89 28.60
C ILE A 337 23.46 7.90 30.13
N ALA A 338 24.48 7.27 30.74
CA ALA A 338 24.64 7.24 32.20
C ALA A 338 24.82 8.65 32.81
N ALA A 339 25.52 9.54 32.11
CA ALA A 339 25.76 10.93 32.56
C ALA A 339 24.62 11.88 32.17
N MET A 340 23.55 11.42 31.52
CA MET A 340 22.46 12.28 31.07
C MET A 340 21.69 12.86 32.26
N THR A 341 21.44 14.17 32.21
CA THR A 341 20.64 14.88 33.20
C THR A 341 19.57 15.75 32.53
N PRO A 342 18.47 16.10 33.22
CA PRO A 342 17.47 17.00 32.69
C PRO A 342 18.06 18.31 32.16
N GLU A 343 19.11 18.84 32.83
CA GLU A 343 19.77 20.07 32.43
C GLU A 343 20.61 19.88 31.16
N SER A 344 21.28 18.73 30.98
CA SER A 344 22.03 18.44 29.77
C SER A 344 21.09 18.30 28.56
N VAL A 345 19.93 17.69 28.74
CA VAL A 345 18.87 17.60 27.71
C VAL A 345 18.34 18.98 27.35
N ARG A 346 17.99 19.80 28.36
CA ARG A 346 17.49 21.18 28.13
C ARG A 346 18.51 22.02 27.34
N ARG A 347 19.78 21.94 27.71
CA ARG A 347 20.88 22.67 27.04
C ARG A 347 21.05 22.20 25.60
N HIS A 348 21.01 20.87 25.35
CA HIS A 348 21.12 20.32 23.99
C HIS A 348 19.97 20.81 23.11
N LEU A 349 18.71 20.73 23.58
CA LEU A 349 17.55 21.21 22.85
C LEU A 349 17.57 22.72 22.59
N ALA A 350 18.08 23.51 23.52
CA ALA A 350 18.25 24.95 23.33
C ALA A 350 19.30 25.27 22.23
N ASN A 351 20.42 24.55 22.22
CA ASN A 351 21.42 24.65 21.15
C ASN A 351 20.83 24.20 19.79
N LYS A 352 20.09 23.13 19.78
CA LYS A 352 19.40 22.63 18.56
C LYS A 352 18.45 23.68 18.01
N LYS A 353 17.65 24.31 18.87
CA LYS A 353 16.71 25.38 18.47
C LYS A 353 17.39 26.53 17.74
N LEU A 354 18.61 26.93 18.19
CA LEU A 354 19.38 27.98 17.54
C LEU A 354 19.91 27.64 16.15
N GLN A 355 20.02 26.35 15.85
CA GLN A 355 20.53 25.84 14.56
C GLN A 355 19.43 25.61 13.53
N LEU A 356 18.13 25.66 13.91
CA LEU A 356 17.03 25.41 13.01
C LEU A 356 16.85 26.53 12.00
N SER A 357 16.87 26.17 10.72
CA SER A 357 16.68 27.09 9.59
C SER A 357 15.29 27.03 8.96
N SER A 358 14.50 26.04 9.32
CA SER A 358 13.18 25.77 8.72
C SER A 358 12.13 25.47 9.79
N ASP A 359 10.97 26.08 9.69
CA ASP A 359 9.82 25.84 10.60
C ASP A 359 9.18 24.46 10.41
N THR A 360 9.54 23.77 9.35
CA THR A 360 8.99 22.43 9.03
C THR A 360 9.84 21.27 9.60
N SER A 361 11.00 21.59 10.22
CA SER A 361 11.85 20.55 10.83
C SER A 361 11.13 19.82 11.97
N ILE A 362 11.33 18.51 12.05
CA ILE A 362 10.83 17.66 13.14
C ILE A 362 11.26 18.18 14.51
N TRP A 363 12.40 18.85 14.57
CA TRP A 363 12.95 19.36 15.81
C TRP A 363 12.09 20.44 16.48
N HIS A 364 11.25 21.19 15.74
CA HIS A 364 10.27 22.09 16.37
C HIS A 364 9.27 21.32 17.24
N LYS A 365 8.76 20.22 16.75
CA LYS A 365 7.81 19.35 17.49
C LYS A 365 8.50 18.67 18.66
N VAL A 366 9.72 18.15 18.45
CA VAL A 366 10.54 17.53 19.51
C VAL A 366 10.79 18.53 20.64
N ILE A 367 11.29 19.73 20.33
CA ILE A 367 11.59 20.78 21.32
C ILE A 367 10.32 21.18 22.07
N GLN A 368 9.21 21.40 21.35
CA GLN A 368 7.94 21.75 21.97
C GLN A 368 7.43 20.65 22.90
N ARG A 369 7.55 19.40 22.50
CA ARG A 369 7.12 18.25 23.33
C ARG A 369 7.95 18.18 24.61
N TYR A 370 9.27 18.27 24.52
CA TYR A 370 10.15 18.21 25.67
C TYR A 370 10.01 19.44 26.59
N ALA A 371 9.72 20.62 26.06
CA ALA A 371 9.43 21.81 26.86
C ALA A 371 8.17 21.62 27.73
N ASN A 372 7.22 20.80 27.30
CA ASN A 372 5.97 20.50 28.02
C ASN A 372 6.03 19.18 28.81
N SER A 373 7.20 18.53 28.88
CA SER A 373 7.37 17.24 29.57
C SER A 373 8.15 17.41 30.88
N ASP A 374 7.91 16.51 31.82
CA ASP A 374 8.79 16.35 32.98
C ASP A 374 10.10 15.70 32.55
N LEU A 375 11.14 16.50 32.39
CA LEU A 375 12.45 16.05 31.95
C LEU A 375 13.13 15.06 32.91
N VAL A 376 12.76 15.05 34.20
CA VAL A 376 13.27 14.06 35.16
C VAL A 376 12.78 12.68 34.79
N THR A 377 11.49 12.55 34.60
CA THR A 377 10.86 11.29 34.18
C THR A 377 11.37 10.85 32.81
N VAL A 378 11.44 11.77 31.83
CA VAL A 378 11.91 11.45 30.47
C VAL A 378 13.37 10.99 30.46
N THR A 379 14.25 11.67 31.22
CA THR A 379 15.66 11.28 31.32
C THR A 379 15.80 9.90 31.94
N GLY A 380 15.03 9.60 32.99
CA GLY A 380 15.01 8.27 33.61
C GLY A 380 14.55 7.18 32.63
N GLN A 381 13.50 7.43 31.86
CA GLN A 381 13.05 6.50 30.81
C GLN A 381 14.11 6.27 29.73
N ILE A 382 14.84 7.31 29.32
CA ILE A 382 15.93 7.17 28.35
C ILE A 382 17.06 6.30 28.92
N GLN A 383 17.44 6.53 30.17
CA GLN A 383 18.49 5.73 30.83
C GLN A 383 18.09 4.26 31.01
N GLU A 384 16.82 4.00 31.28
CA GLU A 384 16.29 2.64 31.34
C GLU A 384 16.27 1.99 29.95
N ASP A 385 15.79 2.69 28.93
CA ASP A 385 15.67 2.17 27.55
C ASP A 385 17.03 1.88 26.90
N PHE A 386 18.05 2.68 27.19
CA PHE A 386 19.37 2.58 26.53
C PHE A 386 20.48 2.16 27.49
N ASN A 387 20.16 1.39 28.54
CA ASN A 387 21.17 0.79 29.38
C ASN A 387 21.98 -0.28 28.62
N ASP A 388 23.11 -0.71 29.17
CA ASP A 388 24.04 -1.64 28.51
C ASP A 388 23.41 -2.97 28.09
N PHE A 389 22.39 -3.46 28.78
CA PHE A 389 21.67 -4.71 28.43
C PHE A 389 20.83 -4.54 27.16
N ASN A 390 20.44 -3.34 26.84
CA ASN A 390 19.61 -3.02 25.68
C ASN A 390 20.43 -2.57 24.45
N LEU A 391 21.79 -2.69 24.54
CA LEU A 391 22.70 -2.38 23.45
C LEU A 391 23.28 -3.65 22.84
N LEU A 392 23.28 -3.74 21.53
CA LEU A 392 23.81 -4.89 20.80
C LEU A 392 24.97 -4.46 19.88
N ASN A 393 26.14 -5.10 20.01
CA ASN A 393 27.26 -4.91 19.10
C ASN A 393 27.45 -6.16 18.22
N VAL A 394 27.13 -6.04 16.95
CA VAL A 394 27.15 -7.17 16.00
C VAL A 394 28.47 -7.41 15.30
N ASN A 395 29.55 -6.74 15.75
CA ASN A 395 30.88 -6.85 15.14
C ASN A 395 31.77 -7.95 15.78
N LYS A 396 31.34 -8.54 16.88
CA LYS A 396 32.04 -9.64 17.52
C LYS A 396 31.69 -10.96 16.83
N SER A 397 32.69 -11.73 16.38
CA SER A 397 32.50 -13.08 15.81
C SER A 397 31.76 -14.02 16.77
N ASP A 398 32.06 -13.93 18.06
CA ASP A 398 31.56 -14.83 19.11
C ASP A 398 30.06 -14.56 19.40
N LEU A 399 29.56 -13.32 19.24
CA LEU A 399 28.17 -12.98 19.48
C LEU A 399 27.22 -13.39 18.32
N LEU A 400 27.77 -13.61 17.11
CA LEU A 400 26.98 -14.13 15.98
C LEU A 400 26.72 -15.65 16.11
N GLU A 401 27.56 -16.37 16.82
CA GLU A 401 27.33 -17.76 17.16
C GLU A 401 26.42 -17.92 18.39
N GLU A 402 26.47 -16.98 19.36
CA GLU A 402 25.69 -17.03 20.60
C GLU A 402 24.32 -16.35 20.51
N ASN A 403 24.14 -15.30 19.66
CA ASN A 403 22.89 -14.50 19.61
C ASN A 403 22.44 -14.02 18.21
N PRO A 404 22.39 -14.86 17.17
CA PRO A 404 21.77 -14.47 15.91
C PRO A 404 20.27 -14.22 16.05
N VAL A 405 19.65 -14.77 17.09
CA VAL A 405 18.24 -14.63 17.41
C VAL A 405 17.90 -13.18 17.78
N LEU A 406 18.69 -12.53 18.66
CA LEU A 406 18.41 -11.16 19.12
C LEU A 406 18.42 -10.14 17.98
N LEU A 407 19.29 -10.30 16.99
CA LEU A 407 19.36 -9.39 15.84
C LEU A 407 18.15 -9.55 14.90
N ASN A 408 17.59 -10.74 14.79
CA ASN A 408 16.49 -11.06 13.88
C ASN A 408 15.10 -10.99 14.51
N THR A 409 15.03 -10.76 15.84
CA THR A 409 13.78 -10.65 16.61
C THR A 409 13.59 -9.26 17.24
N LEU A 410 14.28 -8.25 16.72
CA LEU A 410 14.20 -6.87 17.25
C LEU A 410 12.77 -6.30 17.33
N GLU A 411 11.85 -6.86 16.57
CA GLU A 411 10.44 -6.46 16.53
C GLU A 411 9.63 -7.07 17.67
N GLU A 412 10.10 -8.14 18.29
CA GLU A 412 9.37 -8.85 19.33
C GLU A 412 9.38 -8.05 20.63
N VAL A 413 8.29 -8.16 21.37
CA VAL A 413 8.05 -7.36 22.58
C VAL A 413 9.05 -7.69 23.69
N ASP A 414 9.44 -8.94 23.81
CA ASP A 414 10.37 -9.48 24.81
C ASP A 414 11.85 -9.28 24.45
N ASN A 415 12.17 -8.87 23.22
CA ASN A 415 13.52 -8.49 22.84
C ASN A 415 13.86 -7.09 23.41
N PRO A 416 14.86 -6.92 24.31
CA PRO A 416 15.11 -5.66 24.98
C PRO A 416 15.90 -4.64 24.15
N VAL A 417 16.49 -5.05 23.02
CA VAL A 417 17.44 -4.24 22.26
C VAL A 417 16.81 -2.97 21.72
N ARG A 418 17.46 -1.82 22.00
CA ARG A 418 17.06 -0.49 21.56
C ARG A 418 18.09 0.18 20.66
N ALA A 419 19.35 -0.21 20.73
CA ALA A 419 20.40 0.30 19.88
C ALA A 419 21.33 -0.81 19.40
N VAL A 420 21.71 -0.75 18.13
CA VAL A 420 22.59 -1.71 17.46
C VAL A 420 23.83 -0.97 16.95
N PHE A 421 25.02 -1.48 17.27
CA PHE A 421 26.30 -0.97 16.77
C PHE A 421 26.89 -1.92 15.74
N ALA A 422 27.11 -1.43 14.51
CA ALA A 422 27.54 -2.28 13.40
C ALA A 422 28.54 -1.57 12.46
N VAL A 423 29.29 -2.40 11.69
CA VAL A 423 30.16 -1.93 10.61
C VAL A 423 29.55 -2.32 9.26
N ALA A 424 29.76 -3.52 8.79
CA ALA A 424 29.33 -3.94 7.46
C ALA A 424 28.29 -5.08 7.48
N LYS A 425 28.18 -5.83 8.57
CA LYS A 425 27.43 -7.10 8.63
C LYS A 425 25.90 -6.98 8.54
N VAL A 426 25.33 -5.76 8.65
CA VAL A 426 23.86 -5.52 8.56
C VAL A 426 23.38 -5.27 7.14
N ASN A 427 24.26 -5.35 6.14
CA ASN A 427 23.91 -5.01 4.77
C ASN A 427 23.18 -6.15 4.03
N GLU A 428 23.43 -7.43 4.36
CA GLU A 428 22.81 -8.56 3.70
C GLU A 428 22.10 -9.51 4.69
N GLY A 429 20.90 -9.95 4.35
CA GLY A 429 20.12 -10.89 5.16
C GLY A 429 19.38 -10.32 6.37
N TRP A 430 19.69 -9.08 6.80
CA TRP A 430 19.03 -8.43 7.93
C TRP A 430 17.66 -7.90 7.53
N ASP A 431 16.63 -8.23 8.31
CA ASP A 431 15.23 -7.96 8.00
C ASP A 431 14.48 -7.52 9.25
N VAL A 432 14.45 -6.22 9.49
CA VAL A 432 13.86 -5.61 10.69
C VAL A 432 12.98 -4.44 10.31
N LEU A 433 11.75 -4.41 10.84
CA LEU A 433 10.76 -3.38 10.53
C LEU A 433 10.81 -2.18 11.48
N ASN A 434 11.24 -2.38 12.73
CA ASN A 434 11.24 -1.34 13.76
C ASN A 434 12.52 -0.50 13.83
N LEU A 435 13.33 -0.49 12.76
CA LEU A 435 14.46 0.44 12.62
C LEU A 435 13.92 1.84 12.25
N TYR A 436 14.24 2.84 13.05
CA TYR A 436 13.73 4.22 12.88
C TYR A 436 14.80 5.28 12.72
N ASP A 437 16.01 4.99 13.17
CA ASP A 437 17.15 5.89 13.01
C ASP A 437 18.38 5.11 12.55
N ILE A 438 19.05 5.62 11.53
CA ILE A 438 20.36 5.16 11.07
C ILE A 438 21.31 6.33 11.27
N VAL A 439 22.29 6.17 12.16
CA VAL A 439 23.24 7.21 12.55
C VAL A 439 24.62 6.82 12.08
N ARG A 440 25.20 7.60 11.19
CA ARG A 440 26.59 7.44 10.81
C ARG A 440 27.51 8.11 11.85
N ILE A 441 28.41 7.33 12.42
CA ILE A 441 29.39 7.79 13.40
C ILE A 441 30.81 7.61 12.88
N SER A 442 31.70 8.54 13.24
CA SER A 442 33.11 8.60 12.80
C SER A 442 33.26 8.63 11.27
N GLU A 443 32.48 9.48 10.64
CA GLU A 443 32.49 9.65 9.20
C GLU A 443 33.79 10.29 8.72
N GLN A 444 34.39 9.66 7.71
CA GLN A 444 35.26 10.34 6.76
C GLN A 444 34.47 10.54 5.48
N ALA A 445 34.52 11.73 4.92
CA ALA A 445 33.88 12.05 3.67
C ALA A 445 34.42 11.17 2.54
N SER A 446 33.84 9.98 2.40
CA SER A 446 34.14 9.07 1.30
C SER A 446 33.03 9.19 0.26
N SER A 447 33.32 9.86 -0.84
CA SER A 447 32.41 9.99 -1.98
C SER A 447 32.50 8.84 -2.99
N SER A 448 33.03 7.67 -2.58
CA SER A 448 33.07 6.53 -3.50
C SER A 448 31.68 5.98 -3.77
N LYS A 449 31.34 5.76 -5.04
CA LYS A 449 30.05 5.22 -5.45
C LYS A 449 29.71 3.91 -4.73
N THR A 450 30.68 3.01 -4.55
CA THR A 450 30.47 1.72 -3.85
C THR A 450 30.04 1.93 -2.39
N SER A 451 30.55 2.95 -1.71
CA SER A 451 30.15 3.26 -0.31
C SER A 451 28.71 3.78 -0.25
N THR A 452 28.35 4.69 -1.13
CA THR A 452 26.99 5.28 -1.15
C THR A 452 25.93 4.31 -1.66
N ASP A 453 26.27 3.38 -2.57
CA ASP A 453 25.37 2.30 -2.99
C ASP A 453 25.07 1.34 -1.82
N SER A 454 26.07 1.02 -0.99
CA SER A 454 25.86 0.22 0.22
C SER A 454 25.00 0.95 1.27
N GLU A 455 25.12 2.28 1.39
CA GLU A 455 24.26 3.07 2.25
C GLU A 455 22.82 3.09 1.73
N ALA A 456 22.63 3.28 0.43
CA ALA A 456 21.31 3.26 -0.19
C ALA A 456 20.58 1.91 0.06
N GLN A 457 21.29 0.79 -0.05
CA GLN A 457 20.72 -0.53 0.28
C GLN A 457 20.31 -0.63 1.75
N LEU A 458 21.14 -0.12 2.67
CA LEU A 458 20.82 -0.12 4.11
C LEU A 458 19.60 0.75 4.43
N ILE A 459 19.53 1.94 3.83
CA ILE A 459 18.38 2.85 3.97
C ILE A 459 17.11 2.18 3.44
N GLY A 460 17.16 1.53 2.27
CA GLY A 460 16.04 0.79 1.72
C GLY A 460 15.53 -0.35 2.62
N ARG A 461 16.44 -1.04 3.33
CA ARG A 461 16.06 -2.05 4.34
C ARG A 461 15.41 -1.40 5.57
N GLY A 462 16.00 -0.33 6.09
CA GLY A 462 15.44 0.42 7.22
C GLY A 462 14.10 1.07 6.93
N ALA A 463 13.85 1.43 5.67
CA ALA A 463 12.61 2.06 5.23
C ALA A 463 11.39 1.13 5.27
N ARG A 464 11.53 -0.17 5.51
CA ARG A 464 10.38 -1.09 5.62
C ARG A 464 9.39 -0.61 6.66
N TYR A 465 8.10 -0.66 6.30
CA TYR A 465 7.05 -0.17 7.18
C TYR A 465 6.84 -1.11 8.36
N TYR A 466 6.76 -0.54 9.56
CA TYR A 466 6.40 -1.25 10.79
C TYR A 466 4.91 -1.07 11.07
N PRO A 467 4.08 -2.11 10.92
CA PRO A 467 2.65 -1.99 11.13
C PRO A 467 2.30 -1.88 12.61
N PHE A 468 1.57 -0.84 12.97
CA PHE A 468 1.05 -0.63 14.33
C PHE A 468 -0.46 -0.39 14.31
N ILE A 469 -1.10 -0.61 15.47
CA ILE A 469 -2.54 -0.41 15.65
C ILE A 469 -2.75 1.05 16.08
N TYR A 470 -3.60 1.74 15.35
CA TYR A 470 -4.07 3.08 15.68
C TYR A 470 -5.58 3.15 15.42
N ASP A 471 -6.35 3.68 16.39
CA ASP A 471 -7.81 3.74 16.31
C ASP A 471 -8.47 2.37 16.00
N GLY A 472 -7.93 1.31 16.63
CA GLY A 472 -8.40 -0.06 16.47
C GLY A 472 -8.04 -0.73 15.12
N GLN A 473 -7.35 -0.02 14.21
CA GLN A 473 -6.98 -0.53 12.90
C GLN A 473 -5.48 -0.76 12.78
N ARG A 474 -5.09 -1.94 12.29
CA ARG A 474 -3.73 -2.24 11.89
C ARG A 474 -3.57 -1.91 10.40
N SER A 475 -2.61 -1.04 10.06
CA SER A 475 -2.29 -0.72 8.68
C SER A 475 -0.92 -1.26 8.30
N PHE A 476 -0.76 -1.62 7.04
CA PHE A 476 0.52 -1.98 6.43
C PHE A 476 1.05 -0.88 5.49
N THR A 477 0.35 0.26 5.43
CA THR A 477 0.72 1.44 4.66
C THR A 477 0.72 2.68 5.53
N ARG A 478 1.50 3.69 5.14
CA ARG A 478 1.50 4.99 5.81
C ARG A 478 0.12 5.65 5.74
N ARG A 479 -0.23 6.34 6.82
CA ARG A 479 -1.52 7.02 7.00
C ARG A 479 -1.38 8.52 7.24
N PHE A 480 -0.16 8.99 7.55
CA PHE A 480 0.06 10.34 8.08
C PHE A 480 1.02 11.19 7.24
N ASP A 481 1.19 10.87 5.94
CA ASP A 481 2.14 11.55 5.04
C ASP A 481 1.90 13.05 4.92
N ASN A 482 0.64 13.46 4.80
CA ASN A 482 0.24 14.87 4.66
C ASN A 482 -0.31 15.46 5.96
N SER A 483 -0.12 14.79 7.08
CA SER A 483 -0.63 15.23 8.37
C SER A 483 0.33 16.18 9.07
N THR A 484 -0.20 17.22 9.66
CA THR A 484 0.53 18.06 10.61
C THR A 484 0.55 17.45 12.01
N LYS A 485 -0.18 16.34 12.24
CA LYS A 485 -0.19 15.62 13.51
C LYS A 485 1.18 15.00 13.79
N ASP A 486 1.50 14.86 15.06
CA ASP A 486 2.78 14.30 15.50
C ASP A 486 2.95 12.82 15.09
N LEU A 487 1.85 12.12 14.80
CA LEU A 487 1.85 10.71 14.38
C LEU A 487 2.70 10.43 13.12
N SER A 488 2.93 11.40 12.25
CA SER A 488 3.75 11.22 11.05
C SER A 488 5.17 10.73 11.37
N VAL A 489 5.74 11.08 12.54
CA VAL A 489 7.08 10.63 12.97
C VAL A 489 7.15 9.11 13.18
N LEU A 490 6.02 8.46 13.47
CA LEU A 490 5.93 7.00 13.64
C LEU A 490 6.01 6.24 12.30
N GLU A 491 5.95 6.96 11.20
CA GLU A 491 6.02 6.43 9.83
C GLU A 491 7.27 6.92 9.07
N GLN A 492 8.26 7.48 9.79
CA GLN A 492 9.47 8.05 9.23
C GLN A 492 10.72 7.33 9.69
N LEU A 493 11.62 7.04 8.74
CA LEU A 493 13.01 6.64 9.00
C LEU A 493 13.91 7.87 8.89
N HIS A 494 14.70 8.15 9.90
CA HIS A 494 15.67 9.25 9.86
C HIS A 494 17.09 8.72 9.65
N TYR A 495 17.75 9.25 8.62
CA TYR A 495 19.15 8.98 8.33
C TYR A 495 19.99 10.18 8.72
N HIS A 496 20.81 10.02 9.78
CA HIS A 496 21.65 11.08 10.35
C HIS A 496 23.04 11.05 9.72
N THR A 497 23.42 12.11 9.02
CA THR A 497 24.69 12.21 8.28
C THR A 497 25.30 13.60 8.35
N ILE A 498 26.52 13.72 7.82
CA ILE A 498 27.19 15.01 7.70
C ILE A 498 26.61 15.82 6.55
N ASN A 499 26.64 17.15 6.71
CA ASN A 499 26.28 18.09 5.63
C ASN A 499 27.53 18.39 4.78
N GLU A 500 27.93 17.43 3.93
CA GLU A 500 29.01 17.63 2.96
C GLU A 500 28.47 17.52 1.53
N PRO A 501 28.52 18.63 0.75
CA PRO A 501 27.83 18.70 -0.53
C PRO A 501 28.23 17.58 -1.54
N ALA A 502 29.52 17.21 -1.56
CA ALA A 502 30.01 16.18 -2.47
C ALA A 502 29.49 14.79 -2.11
N TYR A 503 29.46 14.46 -0.82
CA TYR A 503 28.94 13.20 -0.31
C TYR A 503 27.42 13.14 -0.50
N ILE A 504 26.69 14.18 -0.08
CA ILE A 504 25.23 14.27 -0.22
C ILE A 504 24.80 14.11 -1.67
N LYS A 505 25.48 14.78 -2.61
CA LYS A 505 25.20 14.62 -4.05
C LYS A 505 25.39 13.18 -4.52
N THR A 506 26.44 12.51 -4.07
CA THR A 506 26.72 11.11 -4.46
C THR A 506 25.72 10.16 -3.79
N LEU A 507 25.34 10.40 -2.54
CA LEU A 507 24.32 9.64 -1.81
C LEU A 507 22.96 9.78 -2.50
N HIS A 508 22.53 10.99 -2.85
CA HIS A 508 21.29 11.21 -3.60
C HIS A 508 21.28 10.46 -4.92
N ALA A 509 22.38 10.48 -5.67
CA ALA A 509 22.50 9.73 -6.92
C ALA A 509 22.41 8.21 -6.71
N SER A 510 22.97 7.67 -5.61
CA SER A 510 22.86 6.25 -5.25
C SER A 510 21.47 5.89 -4.78
N LEU A 511 20.81 6.77 -4.03
CA LEU A 511 19.42 6.60 -3.57
C LEU A 511 18.45 6.63 -4.77
N GLU A 512 18.62 7.57 -5.69
CA GLU A 512 17.85 7.64 -6.93
C GLU A 512 18.07 6.40 -7.81
N GLN A 513 19.32 5.92 -7.91
CA GLN A 513 19.63 4.68 -8.64
C GLN A 513 19.01 3.43 -7.96
N ALA A 514 18.83 3.47 -6.64
CA ALA A 514 18.17 2.42 -5.85
C ALA A 514 16.64 2.60 -5.79
N ASP A 515 16.07 3.57 -6.51
CA ASP A 515 14.65 3.93 -6.50
C ASP A 515 14.11 4.33 -5.11
N ILE A 516 14.96 4.90 -4.25
CA ILE A 516 14.58 5.37 -2.92
C ILE A 516 14.26 6.85 -2.99
N ASP A 517 13.00 7.20 -2.69
CA ASP A 517 12.58 8.58 -2.53
C ASP A 517 12.97 9.10 -1.15
N VAL A 518 13.67 10.22 -1.10
CA VAL A 518 14.25 10.78 0.12
C VAL A 518 13.84 12.22 0.28
N HIS A 519 13.44 12.56 1.49
CA HIS A 519 13.02 13.90 1.88
C HIS A 519 14.03 14.52 2.84
N GLN A 520 14.33 15.78 2.62
CA GLN A 520 15.14 16.54 3.57
C GLN A 520 14.25 17.00 4.73
N ASP A 521 14.70 16.84 5.98
CA ASP A 521 13.97 17.36 7.13
C ASP A 521 13.86 18.89 7.01
N GLY A 522 12.64 19.40 7.20
CA GLY A 522 12.32 20.81 6.95
C GLY A 522 12.04 21.13 5.49
N GLY A 523 11.98 20.13 4.59
CA GLY A 523 11.44 20.27 3.22
C GLY A 523 9.92 20.39 3.22
N GLY A 524 9.36 21.04 2.18
CA GLY A 524 7.92 21.30 2.08
C GLY A 524 7.46 22.53 2.86
N THR A 525 6.18 22.84 2.72
CA THR A 525 5.52 23.97 3.38
C THR A 525 4.33 23.51 4.21
N ILE A 526 4.15 24.12 5.37
CA ILE A 526 2.90 23.96 6.12
C ILE A 526 1.98 25.12 5.74
N GLU A 527 0.90 24.79 5.07
CA GLU A 527 -0.13 25.78 4.73
C GLU A 527 -1.23 25.77 5.79
N HIS A 528 -1.65 26.96 6.18
CA HIS A 528 -2.67 27.17 7.20
C HIS A 528 -3.94 27.70 6.55
N ALA A 529 -5.07 27.13 6.92
CA ALA A 529 -6.40 27.63 6.61
C ALA A 529 -7.09 28.04 7.92
N ARG A 530 -7.15 29.35 8.17
CA ARG A 530 -7.75 29.95 9.35
C ARG A 530 -9.12 30.46 9.03
N LEU A 531 -10.06 30.27 9.95
CA LEU A 531 -11.39 30.83 9.84
C LEU A 531 -11.31 32.37 9.84
N LYS A 532 -11.96 33.00 8.85
CA LYS A 532 -12.02 34.45 8.72
C LYS A 532 -12.75 35.07 9.91
N GLU A 533 -12.27 36.22 10.36
CA GLU A 533 -12.86 36.93 11.48
C GLU A 533 -14.31 37.40 11.20
N ASP A 534 -14.63 37.74 9.95
CA ASP A 534 -16.00 38.05 9.55
C ASP A 534 -16.94 36.87 9.73
N PHE A 535 -16.46 35.65 9.35
CA PHE A 535 -17.22 34.42 9.57
C PHE A 535 -17.39 34.12 11.05
N LYS A 536 -16.34 34.27 11.85
CA LYS A 536 -16.40 34.04 13.30
C LYS A 536 -17.40 34.96 14.00
N LYS A 537 -17.65 36.14 13.45
CA LYS A 537 -18.65 37.13 13.96
C LYS A 537 -20.06 36.87 13.43
N SER A 538 -20.23 36.02 12.41
CA SER A 538 -21.54 35.75 11.83
C SER A 538 -22.48 35.00 12.78
N ALA A 539 -23.78 35.20 12.61
CA ALA A 539 -24.81 34.46 13.34
C ALA A 539 -24.69 32.96 13.11
N VAL A 540 -24.31 32.54 11.89
CA VAL A 540 -24.10 31.14 11.52
C VAL A 540 -22.98 30.50 12.34
N TYR A 541 -21.85 31.18 12.57
CA TYR A 541 -20.77 30.61 13.38
C TYR A 541 -21.11 30.62 14.88
N GLN A 542 -21.73 31.70 15.38
CA GLN A 542 -22.01 31.88 16.80
C GLN A 542 -23.16 31.03 17.32
N ALA A 543 -24.25 30.92 16.58
CA ALA A 543 -25.49 30.25 16.96
C ALA A 543 -25.98 29.18 15.97
N GLY A 544 -25.36 29.09 14.78
CA GLY A 544 -25.73 28.10 13.77
C GLY A 544 -25.36 26.67 14.19
N LYS A 545 -26.02 25.72 13.57
CA LYS A 545 -25.87 24.28 13.83
C LYS A 545 -25.54 23.56 12.54
N LEU A 546 -24.75 22.48 12.63
CA LEU A 546 -24.56 21.51 11.57
C LEU A 546 -25.30 20.23 11.93
N TYR A 547 -25.96 19.67 10.92
CA TYR A 547 -26.82 18.51 11.05
C TYR A 547 -26.14 17.30 10.43
N PHE A 548 -26.06 16.20 11.19
CA PHE A 548 -25.52 14.91 10.76
C PHE A 548 -26.44 13.81 11.27
N ASN A 549 -26.45 12.69 10.56
CA ASN A 549 -27.36 11.62 10.91
C ASN A 549 -26.89 10.82 12.14
N GLU A 550 -27.85 10.47 12.98
CA GLU A 550 -27.64 9.62 14.13
C GLU A 550 -27.27 8.21 13.71
N VAL A 551 -26.48 7.52 14.51
CA VAL A 551 -26.14 6.12 14.32
C VAL A 551 -26.79 5.26 15.38
N GLU A 552 -27.22 4.06 15.02
CA GLU A 552 -27.77 3.07 15.94
C GLU A 552 -26.96 1.78 15.92
N GLU A 553 -26.90 1.08 17.07
CA GLU A 553 -26.20 -0.21 17.16
C GLU A 553 -26.94 -1.28 16.35
N ILE A 554 -26.16 -2.08 15.64
CA ILE A 554 -26.69 -3.21 14.87
C ILE A 554 -26.76 -4.42 15.81
N GLU A 555 -27.97 -4.86 16.11
CA GLU A 555 -28.14 -6.15 16.77
C GLU A 555 -27.57 -7.27 15.89
N SER A 556 -26.65 -8.07 16.44
CA SER A 556 -26.02 -9.18 15.72
C SER A 556 -27.04 -10.09 15.03
N SER A 557 -28.22 -10.24 15.63
CA SER A 557 -29.32 -11.08 15.11
C SER A 557 -30.09 -10.47 13.93
N SER A 558 -29.90 -9.19 13.60
CA SER A 558 -30.70 -8.49 12.56
C SER A 558 -29.94 -8.23 11.27
N ARG A 559 -28.71 -8.72 11.13
CA ARG A 559 -27.84 -8.49 9.98
C ARG A 559 -28.41 -9.11 8.71
N ASN A 560 -28.59 -8.29 7.67
CA ASN A 560 -29.13 -8.65 6.37
C ASN A 560 -28.36 -7.93 5.25
N TRP A 561 -28.83 -8.01 4.01
CA TRP A 561 -28.24 -7.36 2.86
C TRP A 561 -28.06 -5.85 3.00
N GLU A 562 -29.07 -5.18 3.55
CA GLU A 562 -29.07 -3.73 3.76
C GLU A 562 -28.05 -3.32 4.83
N THR A 563 -27.87 -4.15 5.84
CA THR A 563 -26.89 -3.92 6.93
C THR A 563 -25.48 -3.74 6.39
N TYR A 564 -25.11 -4.46 5.33
CA TYR A 564 -23.77 -4.37 4.71
C TYR A 564 -23.72 -3.37 3.56
N SER A 565 -24.79 -2.62 3.31
CA SER A 565 -24.85 -1.63 2.23
C SER A 565 -24.54 -2.24 0.85
N LEU A 566 -25.06 -3.44 0.60
CA LEU A 566 -24.77 -4.18 -0.60
C LEU A 566 -25.62 -3.69 -1.77
N GLU A 567 -24.98 -3.54 -2.91
CA GLU A 567 -25.66 -3.17 -4.16
C GLU A 567 -26.56 -4.28 -4.65
N THR A 568 -27.71 -3.92 -5.17
CA THR A 568 -28.64 -4.85 -5.77
C THR A 568 -28.53 -4.89 -7.30
N ARG A 569 -27.74 -3.97 -7.88
CA ARG A 569 -27.53 -3.87 -9.32
C ARG A 569 -26.05 -3.78 -9.60
N PHE A 570 -25.57 -4.65 -10.47
CA PHE A 570 -24.19 -4.68 -10.92
C PHE A 570 -24.18 -4.54 -12.45
N GLU A 571 -23.27 -3.68 -12.93
CA GLU A 571 -22.96 -3.59 -14.35
C GLU A 571 -21.56 -4.14 -14.57
N ILE A 572 -21.43 -5.08 -15.50
CA ILE A 572 -20.17 -5.75 -15.82
C ILE A 572 -19.95 -5.74 -17.33
N PRO A 573 -18.78 -5.33 -17.83
CA PRO A 573 -18.46 -5.46 -19.23
C PRO A 573 -18.25 -6.95 -19.58
N TYR A 574 -18.87 -7.38 -20.68
CA TYR A 574 -18.56 -8.68 -21.28
C TYR A 574 -17.39 -8.52 -22.22
N GLN A 575 -16.31 -9.19 -21.88
CA GLN A 575 -15.10 -9.19 -22.69
C GLN A 575 -15.09 -10.48 -23.50
N THR A 576 -15.24 -10.36 -24.81
CA THR A 576 -15.16 -11.50 -25.73
C THR A 576 -13.71 -11.86 -26.00
N VAL A 577 -13.41 -13.16 -25.92
CA VAL A 577 -12.17 -13.71 -26.48
C VAL A 577 -12.35 -13.75 -28.00
N CYS A 578 -11.85 -12.75 -28.72
CA CYS A 578 -11.67 -12.89 -30.17
C CYS A 578 -10.31 -13.53 -30.43
N GLU A 579 -10.31 -14.70 -31.05
CA GLU A 579 -9.15 -15.39 -31.64
C GLU A 579 -8.66 -14.62 -32.89
N GLU A 580 -8.30 -13.35 -32.77
CA GLU A 580 -7.62 -12.63 -33.83
C GLU A 580 -6.16 -12.42 -33.45
N SER A 581 -5.28 -12.74 -34.38
CA SER A 581 -3.82 -12.63 -34.22
C SER A 581 -3.42 -11.25 -33.71
N LEU A 582 -2.45 -11.22 -32.78
CA LEU A 582 -1.89 -10.06 -32.08
C LEU A 582 -1.48 -8.87 -32.99
N ASP A 583 -1.31 -9.07 -34.26
CA ASP A 583 -0.89 -8.06 -35.23
C ASP A 583 -2.01 -7.09 -35.66
N ASN A 584 -3.27 -7.40 -35.38
CA ASN A 584 -4.44 -6.59 -35.77
C ASN A 584 -5.02 -5.71 -34.68
N LEU A 585 -4.45 -5.68 -33.46
CA LEU A 585 -5.03 -5.01 -32.27
C LEU A 585 -4.58 -3.56 -32.08
N THR A 586 -3.95 -2.91 -33.07
CA THR A 586 -3.55 -1.50 -32.99
C THR A 586 -4.64 -0.49 -33.35
N GLY A 587 -5.87 -0.95 -33.59
CA GLY A 587 -7.00 -0.10 -33.90
C GLY A 587 -7.97 0.04 -32.72
N THR A 588 -8.03 1.21 -32.11
CA THR A 588 -9.12 1.64 -31.21
C THR A 588 -10.46 1.60 -31.95
N LYS A 589 -11.14 0.46 -31.93
CA LYS A 589 -12.56 0.40 -32.26
C LYS A 589 -13.35 0.58 -30.96
N THR A 590 -13.80 1.79 -30.69
CA THR A 590 -14.93 2.06 -29.80
C THR A 590 -16.18 1.43 -30.43
N GLY A 591 -16.38 0.15 -30.20
CA GLY A 591 -17.56 -0.55 -30.64
C GLY A 591 -18.77 -0.05 -29.84
N ILE A 592 -19.88 0.20 -30.52
CA ILE A 592 -21.17 0.49 -29.88
C ILE A 592 -21.54 -0.73 -29.01
N THR A 593 -21.83 -0.50 -27.72
CA THR A 593 -22.22 -1.53 -26.76
C THR A 593 -23.70 -1.43 -26.41
N LYS A 594 -24.27 -2.53 -25.92
CA LYS A 594 -25.65 -2.57 -25.40
C LYS A 594 -25.70 -3.29 -24.06
N PRO A 595 -26.61 -2.89 -23.16
CA PRO A 595 -26.82 -3.62 -21.91
C PRO A 595 -27.71 -4.84 -22.11
N GLU A 596 -27.35 -5.97 -21.52
CA GLU A 596 -28.11 -7.22 -21.49
C GLU A 596 -28.28 -7.71 -20.05
N LEU A 597 -29.45 -8.18 -19.67
CA LEU A 597 -29.68 -8.68 -18.32
C LEU A 597 -29.22 -10.15 -18.20
N LEU A 598 -28.36 -10.44 -17.24
CA LEU A 598 -27.93 -11.81 -16.94
C LEU A 598 -29.01 -12.50 -16.09
N VAL A 599 -29.78 -13.35 -16.72
CA VAL A 599 -30.79 -14.20 -16.05
C VAL A 599 -30.25 -15.60 -15.90
N LEU A 600 -30.11 -16.07 -14.67
CA LEU A 600 -29.53 -17.37 -14.33
C LEU A 600 -30.47 -18.15 -13.40
N ASP A 601 -30.50 -19.47 -13.56
CA ASP A 601 -31.23 -20.34 -12.63
C ASP A 601 -30.41 -20.57 -11.32
N GLU A 602 -31.08 -21.15 -10.30
CA GLU A 602 -30.48 -21.43 -9.00
C GLU A 602 -29.21 -22.32 -9.08
N ARG A 603 -29.06 -23.14 -10.12
CA ARG A 603 -27.95 -24.08 -10.28
C ARG A 603 -26.65 -23.31 -10.56
N PHE A 604 -26.73 -22.20 -11.30
CA PHE A 604 -25.57 -21.34 -11.54
C PHE A 604 -25.10 -20.70 -10.23
N TYR A 605 -26.03 -20.15 -9.44
CA TYR A 605 -25.70 -19.57 -8.13
C TYR A 605 -25.05 -20.59 -7.21
N ARG A 606 -25.63 -21.78 -7.08
CA ARG A 606 -25.02 -22.84 -6.25
C ARG A 606 -23.62 -23.23 -6.72
N LYS A 607 -23.43 -23.35 -8.04
CA LYS A 607 -22.13 -23.73 -8.61
C LYS A 607 -21.09 -22.63 -8.43
N ALA A 608 -21.46 -21.36 -8.58
CA ALA A 608 -20.57 -20.23 -8.33
C ALA A 608 -20.19 -20.14 -6.84
N MET A 609 -21.19 -20.26 -5.96
CA MET A 609 -20.96 -20.20 -4.51
C MET A 609 -20.09 -21.32 -3.98
N GLN A 610 -20.20 -22.55 -4.53
CA GLN A 610 -19.33 -23.67 -4.15
C GLN A 610 -17.85 -23.41 -4.44
N ARG A 611 -17.53 -22.49 -5.32
CA ARG A 611 -16.15 -22.11 -5.67
C ARG A 611 -15.56 -20.99 -4.84
N ILE A 612 -16.39 -20.37 -3.99
CA ILE A 612 -16.03 -19.22 -3.18
C ILE A 612 -16.32 -19.58 -1.71
N SER A 613 -15.27 -19.80 -0.93
CA SER A 613 -15.36 -20.26 0.48
C SER A 613 -16.25 -19.38 1.38
N PHE A 614 -16.31 -18.08 1.09
CA PHE A 614 -17.20 -17.14 1.79
C PHE A 614 -18.65 -17.62 1.80
N TYR A 615 -19.13 -18.25 0.74
CA TYR A 615 -20.51 -18.71 0.58
C TYR A 615 -20.77 -20.09 1.16
N ALA A 616 -19.82 -20.71 1.86
CA ALA A 616 -20.12 -21.84 2.73
C ALA A 616 -21.13 -21.43 3.81
N LEU A 617 -22.12 -22.27 4.11
CA LEU A 617 -23.21 -21.90 5.01
C LEU A 617 -22.71 -21.42 6.38
N ASP A 618 -21.73 -22.08 6.95
CA ASP A 618 -21.14 -21.72 8.24
C ASP A 618 -20.48 -20.34 8.22
N ASN A 619 -19.85 -19.97 7.11
CA ASN A 619 -19.27 -18.65 6.92
C ASN A 619 -20.34 -17.59 6.76
N LEU A 620 -21.36 -17.86 5.92
CA LEU A 620 -22.47 -16.94 5.72
C LEU A 620 -23.25 -16.66 7.02
N GLN A 621 -23.43 -17.66 7.87
CA GLN A 621 -24.13 -17.50 9.15
C GLN A 621 -23.39 -16.61 10.15
N ARG A 622 -22.08 -16.41 10.01
CA ARG A 622 -21.32 -15.44 10.81
C ARG A 622 -21.73 -14.00 10.49
N PHE A 623 -22.00 -13.72 9.21
CA PHE A 623 -22.41 -12.40 8.74
C PHE A 623 -23.92 -12.23 8.71
N PHE A 624 -24.66 -13.32 8.51
CA PHE A 624 -26.13 -13.38 8.40
C PHE A 624 -26.70 -14.41 9.38
N PRO A 625 -26.74 -14.14 10.68
CA PRO A 625 -27.07 -15.14 11.72
C PRO A 625 -28.47 -15.78 11.59
N LYS A 626 -29.42 -15.10 10.96
CA LYS A 626 -30.79 -15.62 10.71
C LYS A 626 -30.88 -16.52 9.49
N LEU A 627 -29.80 -16.64 8.72
CA LEU A 627 -29.80 -17.45 7.51
C LEU A 627 -29.94 -18.95 7.86
N THR A 628 -30.91 -19.62 7.29
CA THR A 628 -31.18 -21.03 7.53
C THR A 628 -30.59 -21.96 6.48
N GLY A 629 -30.27 -21.44 5.29
CA GLY A 629 -29.69 -22.24 4.22
C GLY A 629 -29.36 -21.47 2.96
N ILE A 630 -28.50 -22.07 2.12
CA ILE A 630 -28.06 -21.50 0.84
C ILE A 630 -29.21 -21.16 -0.11
N ARG A 631 -30.27 -21.96 -0.10
CA ARG A 631 -31.46 -21.72 -0.94
C ARG A 631 -32.17 -20.44 -0.54
N GLU A 632 -32.29 -20.20 0.75
CA GLU A 632 -32.83 -18.96 1.28
C GLU A 632 -31.96 -17.78 0.87
N PHE A 633 -30.64 -17.91 1.01
CA PHE A 633 -29.71 -16.87 0.62
C PHE A 633 -29.84 -16.46 -0.85
N ILE A 634 -30.06 -17.42 -1.74
CA ILE A 634 -30.24 -17.16 -3.18
C ILE A 634 -31.59 -16.50 -3.49
N ARG A 635 -32.67 -16.92 -2.82
CA ARG A 635 -34.05 -16.57 -3.23
C ARG A 635 -34.67 -15.43 -2.46
N SER A 636 -34.26 -15.24 -1.22
CA SER A 636 -34.88 -14.23 -0.36
C SER A 636 -34.42 -12.80 -0.71
N ASP A 637 -35.39 -11.90 -0.74
CA ASP A 637 -35.15 -10.47 -0.94
C ASP A 637 -34.31 -9.83 0.19
N ALA A 638 -34.22 -10.50 1.32
CA ALA A 638 -33.33 -10.11 2.43
C ALA A 638 -31.83 -10.38 2.10
N TYR A 639 -31.56 -11.13 1.05
CA TYR A 639 -30.22 -11.51 0.60
C TYR A 639 -30.06 -11.29 -0.91
N LEU A 640 -29.76 -12.34 -1.71
CA LEU A 640 -29.52 -12.23 -3.14
C LEU A 640 -30.77 -12.08 -4.01
N GLY A 641 -31.96 -12.23 -3.49
CA GLY A 641 -33.19 -12.27 -4.28
C GLY A 641 -33.44 -11.03 -5.15
N LYS A 642 -32.96 -9.86 -4.72
CA LYS A 642 -33.06 -8.59 -5.47
C LYS A 642 -31.89 -8.34 -6.44
N LEU A 643 -30.90 -9.23 -6.51
CA LEU A 643 -29.70 -9.03 -7.32
C LEU A 643 -30.04 -9.00 -8.82
N LYS A 644 -29.63 -7.94 -9.50
CA LYS A 644 -29.73 -7.77 -10.94
C LYS A 644 -28.35 -7.50 -11.51
N ILE A 645 -27.95 -8.30 -12.48
CA ILE A 645 -26.65 -8.17 -13.13
C ILE A 645 -26.89 -7.78 -14.57
N THR A 646 -26.43 -6.60 -14.95
CA THR A 646 -26.43 -6.11 -16.33
C THR A 646 -25.05 -6.32 -16.93
N VAL A 647 -24.99 -6.99 -18.07
CA VAL A 647 -23.74 -7.22 -18.80
C VAL A 647 -23.70 -6.29 -19.99
N ILE A 648 -22.64 -5.49 -20.08
CA ILE A 648 -22.41 -4.59 -21.21
C ILE A 648 -21.71 -5.37 -22.31
N VAL A 649 -22.42 -5.64 -23.39
CA VAL A 649 -21.93 -6.48 -24.51
C VAL A 649 -21.75 -5.67 -25.78
N PRO A 650 -20.86 -6.08 -26.71
CA PRO A 650 -20.80 -5.49 -28.05
C PRO A 650 -22.16 -5.61 -28.76
N GLN A 651 -22.56 -4.60 -29.53
CA GLN A 651 -23.85 -4.55 -30.19
C GLN A 651 -24.09 -5.72 -31.17
N SER A 652 -23.01 -6.26 -31.72
CA SER A 652 -23.05 -7.41 -32.64
C SER A 652 -23.21 -8.75 -31.93
N LEU A 653 -23.07 -8.82 -30.61
CA LEU A 653 -23.15 -10.08 -29.86
C LEU A 653 -24.61 -10.45 -29.53
N ASP A 654 -25.02 -11.65 -29.89
CA ASP A 654 -26.24 -12.25 -29.36
C ASP A 654 -25.96 -12.87 -27.99
N PHE A 655 -26.43 -12.23 -26.92
CA PHE A 655 -26.17 -12.64 -25.54
C PHE A 655 -26.78 -14.02 -25.21
N THR A 656 -27.73 -14.49 -25.98
CA THR A 656 -28.32 -15.83 -25.79
C THR A 656 -27.31 -16.93 -26.12
N THR A 657 -26.42 -16.69 -27.06
CA THR A 657 -25.38 -17.62 -27.51
C THR A 657 -24.16 -17.72 -26.62
N VAL A 658 -24.04 -16.80 -25.62
CA VAL A 658 -22.92 -16.80 -24.70
C VAL A 658 -22.83 -18.11 -23.92
N PRO A 659 -21.67 -18.78 -23.90
CA PRO A 659 -21.49 -20.06 -23.24
C PRO A 659 -21.87 -20.04 -21.75
N ALA A 660 -22.40 -21.14 -21.25
CA ALA A 660 -22.75 -21.27 -19.83
C ALA A 660 -21.56 -21.05 -18.89
N LYS A 661 -20.33 -21.38 -19.32
CA LYS A 661 -19.08 -21.14 -18.58
C LYS A 661 -18.85 -19.65 -18.37
N ASP A 662 -19.04 -18.84 -19.40
CA ASP A 662 -18.81 -17.39 -19.33
C ASP A 662 -19.88 -16.70 -18.48
N LYS A 663 -21.13 -17.15 -18.59
CA LYS A 663 -22.25 -16.69 -17.72
C LYS A 663 -21.97 -17.02 -16.24
N LEU A 664 -21.39 -18.19 -15.96
CA LEU A 664 -20.98 -18.59 -14.62
C LEU A 664 -19.87 -17.69 -14.09
N HIS A 665 -18.87 -17.39 -14.92
CA HIS A 665 -17.77 -16.54 -14.55
C HIS A 665 -18.20 -15.09 -14.24
N LEU A 666 -19.12 -14.54 -15.03
CA LEU A 666 -19.72 -13.23 -14.76
C LEU A 666 -20.42 -13.21 -13.38
N LEU A 667 -21.14 -14.28 -13.05
CA LEU A 667 -21.77 -14.42 -11.73
C LEU A 667 -20.72 -14.53 -10.62
N GLU A 668 -19.68 -15.33 -10.79
CA GLU A 668 -18.57 -15.46 -9.83
C GLU A 668 -17.91 -14.11 -9.54
N THR A 669 -17.68 -13.29 -10.55
CA THR A 669 -17.12 -11.94 -10.41
C THR A 669 -18.00 -11.05 -9.51
N VAL A 670 -19.33 -11.08 -9.69
CA VAL A 670 -20.25 -10.32 -8.83
C VAL A 670 -20.25 -10.86 -7.41
N LEU A 671 -20.31 -12.18 -7.24
CA LEU A 671 -20.31 -12.78 -5.91
C LEU A 671 -19.02 -12.49 -5.14
N LEU A 672 -17.87 -12.46 -5.81
CA LEU A 672 -16.60 -12.05 -5.18
C LEU A 672 -16.64 -10.61 -4.69
N ARG A 673 -17.13 -9.67 -5.51
CA ARG A 673 -17.31 -8.26 -5.09
C ARG A 673 -18.24 -8.14 -3.88
N ILE A 674 -19.34 -8.92 -3.88
CA ILE A 674 -20.27 -8.96 -2.74
C ILE A 674 -19.56 -9.46 -1.49
N SER A 675 -18.80 -10.54 -1.56
CA SER A 675 -18.08 -11.11 -0.41
C SER A 675 -17.05 -10.13 0.18
N GLU A 676 -16.33 -9.42 -0.68
CA GLU A 676 -15.38 -8.37 -0.26
C GLU A 676 -16.09 -7.20 0.42
N ASN A 677 -17.24 -6.77 -0.12
CA ASN A 677 -18.02 -5.69 0.47
C ASN A 677 -18.59 -6.08 1.85
N VAL A 678 -19.07 -7.31 2.03
CA VAL A 678 -19.54 -7.79 3.34
C VAL A 678 -18.41 -7.76 4.36
N ARG A 679 -17.23 -8.30 4.02
CA ARG A 679 -16.06 -8.33 4.89
C ARG A 679 -15.56 -6.91 5.25
N ARG A 680 -15.61 -6.01 4.30
CA ARG A 680 -15.18 -4.61 4.46
C ARG A 680 -16.13 -3.80 5.33
N ASN A 681 -17.41 -4.09 5.26
CA ASN A 681 -18.48 -3.32 5.90
C ASN A 681 -19.01 -3.99 7.18
N ASP A 682 -18.30 -4.93 7.80
CA ASP A 682 -18.70 -5.56 9.06
C ASP A 682 -18.48 -4.59 10.24
N GLN A 683 -19.39 -3.65 10.41
CA GLN A 683 -19.38 -2.61 11.45
C GLN A 683 -20.44 -2.87 12.51
N LYS A 684 -20.29 -2.22 13.68
CA LYS A 684 -21.22 -2.36 14.81
C LYS A 684 -22.40 -1.40 14.78
N VAL A 685 -22.31 -0.34 14.00
CA VAL A 685 -23.33 0.72 13.94
C VAL A 685 -23.74 0.98 12.49
N LYS A 686 -24.99 1.39 12.29
CA LYS A 686 -25.53 1.84 11.00
C LYS A 686 -26.12 3.24 11.10
N GLY A 687 -26.17 3.96 10.00
CA GLY A 687 -26.75 5.29 9.93
C GLY A 687 -28.27 5.26 9.87
N THR A 688 -28.90 6.17 10.58
CA THR A 688 -30.35 6.36 10.55
C THR A 688 -30.74 7.52 9.63
N TYR A 689 -32.03 7.68 9.39
CA TYR A 689 -32.59 8.84 8.66
C TYR A 689 -32.88 10.04 9.58
N ARG A 690 -32.60 9.90 10.86
CA ARG A 690 -32.77 10.94 11.85
C ARG A 690 -31.50 11.79 11.95
N PHE A 691 -31.68 13.13 11.92
CA PHE A 691 -30.60 14.08 12.02
C PHE A 691 -30.60 14.81 13.34
N ILE A 692 -29.45 14.83 13.97
CA ILE A 692 -29.15 15.58 15.19
C ILE A 692 -28.21 16.73 14.85
N SER A 693 -28.14 17.73 15.70
CA SER A 693 -27.36 18.94 15.43
C SER A 693 -26.22 19.14 16.42
N GLN A 694 -25.11 19.73 15.91
CA GLN A 694 -24.02 20.26 16.74
C GLN A 694 -23.72 21.71 16.36
N PRO A 695 -23.29 22.55 17.34
CA PRO A 695 -22.90 23.93 17.06
C PRO A 695 -21.78 24.02 16.00
N VAL A 696 -21.90 24.89 15.01
CA VAL A 696 -20.88 25.11 13.96
C VAL A 696 -19.50 25.33 14.58
N LYS A 697 -19.42 26.15 15.63
CA LYS A 697 -18.14 26.48 16.31
C LYS A 697 -17.45 25.28 16.97
N GLU A 698 -18.17 24.20 17.26
CA GLU A 698 -17.59 22.97 17.83
C GLU A 698 -17.04 22.04 16.76
N VAL A 699 -17.66 22.04 15.58
CA VAL A 699 -17.32 21.16 14.46
C VAL A 699 -16.25 21.76 13.58
N ILE A 700 -16.39 23.03 13.19
CA ILE A 700 -15.50 23.70 12.24
C ILE A 700 -14.36 24.41 12.96
N LYS A 701 -13.13 24.06 12.59
CA LYS A 701 -11.89 24.56 13.20
C LYS A 701 -10.94 25.06 12.14
N ASP A 702 -9.94 25.83 12.55
CA ASP A 702 -8.76 26.08 11.74
C ASP A 702 -8.05 24.73 11.47
N TYR A 703 -7.49 24.57 10.27
CA TYR A 703 -6.70 23.39 9.93
C TYR A 703 -5.40 23.76 9.24
N SER A 704 -4.48 22.83 9.21
CA SER A 704 -3.19 23.00 8.56
C SER A 704 -2.85 21.72 7.81
N LEU A 705 -2.25 21.87 6.63
CA LEU A 705 -1.81 20.76 5.80
C LEU A 705 -0.34 20.93 5.47
N HIS A 706 0.43 19.86 5.61
CA HIS A 706 1.82 19.80 5.15
C HIS A 706 1.81 19.46 3.66
N ILE A 707 2.35 20.37 2.83
CA ILE A 707 2.50 20.17 1.39
C ILE A 707 3.96 19.86 1.11
N ASP A 708 4.23 18.64 0.70
CA ASP A 708 5.55 18.19 0.27
C ASP A 708 5.62 18.20 -1.26
N PRO A 709 6.48 19.04 -1.88
CA PRO A 709 6.58 19.13 -3.34
C PRO A 709 7.07 17.85 -4.01
N SER A 710 7.73 16.96 -3.26
CA SER A 710 8.28 15.71 -3.79
C SER A 710 7.24 14.56 -3.80
N VAL A 711 6.16 14.69 -3.04
CA VAL A 711 5.08 13.72 -3.05
C VAL A 711 4.22 13.95 -4.30
N VAL A 712 4.49 13.21 -5.35
CA VAL A 712 3.63 13.13 -6.54
C VAL A 712 2.42 12.28 -6.20
N ILE A 713 1.52 12.84 -5.40
CA ILE A 713 0.15 12.34 -5.34
C ILE A 713 -0.49 12.73 -6.68
N ASN A 714 -1.31 11.88 -7.25
CA ASN A 714 -2.00 12.08 -8.53
C ASN A 714 -2.82 13.38 -8.64
N GLN A 715 -2.89 14.17 -7.56
CA GLN A 715 -3.59 15.45 -7.50
C GLN A 715 -2.73 16.46 -6.73
N LYS A 716 -2.10 17.36 -7.47
CA LYS A 716 -1.27 18.42 -6.89
C LYS A 716 -2.09 19.30 -5.95
N ILE A 717 -1.83 19.23 -4.65
CA ILE A 717 -2.44 20.14 -3.67
C ILE A 717 -1.72 21.47 -3.74
N THR A 718 -2.48 22.55 -3.81
CA THR A 718 -1.96 23.92 -3.79
C THR A 718 -2.77 24.77 -2.82
N ALA A 719 -2.12 25.79 -2.28
CA ALA A 719 -2.75 26.79 -1.45
C ALA A 719 -3.05 28.05 -2.28
N ALA A 720 -4.24 28.60 -2.13
CA ALA A 720 -4.64 29.83 -2.79
C ALA A 720 -5.37 30.75 -1.80
N PRO A 721 -4.88 31.99 -1.60
CA PRO A 721 -5.56 32.95 -0.74
C PRO A 721 -6.98 33.24 -1.24
N THR A 722 -7.91 33.33 -0.32
CA THR A 722 -9.35 33.56 -0.61
C THR A 722 -9.79 35.01 -0.28
N ILE A 723 -8.85 35.94 -0.40
CA ILE A 723 -9.10 37.38 -0.19
C ILE A 723 -10.22 37.83 -1.15
N GLY A 724 -11.25 38.49 -0.60
CA GLY A 724 -12.42 38.93 -1.36
C GLY A 724 -13.56 37.91 -1.50
N LYS A 725 -13.33 36.63 -1.23
CA LYS A 725 -14.38 35.58 -1.24
C LYS A 725 -15.02 35.48 0.17
N LYS A 726 -15.87 36.43 0.56
CA LYS A 726 -16.51 36.45 1.91
C LYS A 726 -17.31 35.17 2.21
N TRP A 727 -17.77 34.51 1.15
CA TRP A 727 -18.56 33.27 1.25
C TRP A 727 -17.72 32.01 1.54
N TYR A 728 -16.40 32.02 1.29
CA TYR A 728 -15.51 30.94 1.67
C TYR A 728 -14.94 31.21 3.06
N VAL A 729 -15.17 30.34 4.00
CA VAL A 729 -14.96 30.65 5.44
C VAL A 729 -13.51 30.72 5.88
N TYR A 730 -12.58 30.10 5.13
CA TYR A 730 -11.16 30.14 5.44
C TYR A 730 -10.43 31.23 4.65
N ASP A 731 -9.33 31.73 5.18
CA ASP A 731 -8.44 32.74 4.56
C ASP A 731 -7.61 32.13 3.42
N ASN A 732 -7.44 30.81 3.40
CA ASN A 732 -6.66 30.08 2.42
C ASN A 732 -7.43 28.83 1.96
N ALA A 733 -7.41 28.55 0.66
CA ALA A 733 -7.99 27.34 0.07
C ALA A 733 -6.86 26.35 -0.26
N ILE A 734 -6.64 25.38 0.59
CA ILE A 734 -5.64 24.31 0.43
C ILE A 734 -6.35 23.13 -0.19
N LEU A 735 -6.25 22.98 -1.50
CA LEU A 735 -7.14 22.14 -2.30
C LEU A 735 -6.36 21.46 -3.44
N ASN A 736 -6.89 20.33 -3.91
CA ASN A 736 -6.45 19.71 -5.16
C ASN A 736 -7.04 20.44 -6.38
N GLN A 737 -6.59 20.08 -7.59
CA GLN A 737 -7.01 20.75 -8.82
C GLN A 737 -8.52 20.71 -9.06
N LEU A 738 -9.17 19.57 -8.77
CA LEU A 738 -10.61 19.39 -8.97
C LEU A 738 -11.42 20.23 -7.97
N GLU A 739 -10.99 20.24 -6.71
CA GLU A 739 -11.57 21.07 -5.65
C GLU A 739 -11.43 22.57 -5.98
N HIS A 740 -10.29 23.01 -6.51
CA HIS A 740 -10.12 24.39 -6.98
C HIS A 740 -11.08 24.75 -8.12
N ARG A 741 -11.35 23.80 -9.04
CA ARG A 741 -12.37 24.02 -10.10
C ARG A 741 -13.76 24.14 -9.50
N LEU A 742 -14.11 23.33 -8.50
CA LEU A 742 -15.39 23.45 -7.78
C LEU A 742 -15.53 24.86 -7.19
N ILE A 743 -14.51 25.38 -6.48
CA ILE A 743 -14.52 26.72 -5.90
C ILE A 743 -14.71 27.80 -6.97
N LYS A 744 -14.07 27.68 -8.14
CA LYS A 744 -14.29 28.59 -9.28
C LYS A 744 -15.71 28.51 -9.82
N THR A 745 -16.27 27.31 -9.94
CA THR A 745 -17.66 27.11 -10.39
C THR A 745 -18.64 27.73 -9.40
N LEU A 746 -18.45 27.51 -8.09
CA LEU A 746 -19.27 28.14 -7.05
C LEU A 746 -19.16 29.66 -7.10
N GLU A 747 -18.00 30.23 -7.36
CA GLU A 747 -17.82 31.68 -7.51
C GLU A 747 -18.70 32.28 -8.64
N ALA A 748 -18.81 31.55 -9.76
CA ALA A 748 -19.69 31.95 -10.87
C ALA A 748 -21.19 31.90 -10.48
N PHE A 749 -21.57 31.05 -9.52
CA PHE A 749 -22.91 30.96 -9.00
C PHE A 749 -23.26 32.01 -7.94
N MET A 750 -22.29 32.64 -7.28
CA MET A 750 -22.54 33.56 -6.16
C MET A 750 -23.51 34.71 -6.47
N PRO A 751 -23.51 35.37 -7.64
CA PRO A 751 -24.50 36.41 -7.95
C PRO A 751 -25.94 35.89 -7.89
N LYS A 752 -26.18 34.67 -8.39
CA LYS A 752 -27.51 34.06 -8.42
C LYS A 752 -27.96 33.63 -6.99
N LEU A 753 -27.02 33.06 -6.21
CA LEU A 753 -27.30 32.68 -4.83
C LEU A 753 -27.59 33.90 -3.95
N LYS A 754 -26.85 35.00 -4.08
CA LYS A 754 -27.05 36.23 -3.31
C LYS A 754 -28.39 36.90 -3.60
N ALA A 755 -29.02 36.65 -4.73
CA ALA A 755 -30.36 37.14 -5.05
C ALA A 755 -31.46 36.47 -4.19
N ARG A 756 -31.14 35.31 -3.54
CA ARG A 756 -32.12 34.51 -2.82
C ARG A 756 -31.76 34.22 -1.35
N TYR A 757 -30.48 34.29 -1.03
CA TYR A 757 -29.95 33.92 0.28
C TYR A 757 -29.18 35.07 0.92
N ASP A 758 -29.47 35.38 2.19
CA ASP A 758 -28.81 36.40 3.00
C ASP A 758 -27.39 35.99 3.37
N ASP A 759 -27.27 34.76 3.93
CA ASP A 759 -26.02 34.17 4.30
C ASP A 759 -25.63 33.06 3.32
N ILE A 760 -24.39 33.10 2.87
CA ILE A 760 -23.79 32.05 2.03
C ILE A 760 -22.40 31.77 2.56
N TYR A 761 -22.19 30.56 3.08
CA TYR A 761 -20.90 30.13 3.60
C TYR A 761 -20.54 28.74 3.04
N VAL A 762 -19.34 28.61 2.49
CA VAL A 762 -18.78 27.35 2.02
C VAL A 762 -17.61 26.95 2.92
N LEU A 763 -17.71 25.77 3.48
CA LEU A 763 -16.76 25.17 4.40
C LEU A 763 -16.08 24.01 3.70
N ARG A 764 -14.75 23.87 3.85
CA ARG A 764 -14.10 22.59 3.57
C ARG A 764 -14.21 21.69 4.79
N ASN A 765 -14.64 20.46 4.58
CA ASN A 765 -14.70 19.43 5.61
C ASN A 765 -13.38 18.63 5.57
N ASP A 766 -12.38 19.11 6.30
CA ASP A 766 -11.08 18.45 6.36
C ASP A 766 -11.13 17.23 7.27
N GLU A 767 -10.78 16.06 6.74
CA GLU A 767 -10.87 14.77 7.45
C GLU A 767 -10.07 14.70 8.76
N GLN A 768 -9.05 15.54 8.90
CA GLN A 768 -8.16 15.52 10.05
C GLN A 768 -8.58 16.47 11.19
N SER A 769 -9.22 17.57 10.85
CA SER A 769 -9.56 18.64 11.80
C SER A 769 -11.06 18.77 12.07
N THR A 770 -11.90 18.42 11.11
CA THR A 770 -13.35 18.46 11.28
C THR A 770 -13.92 17.10 11.65
N ARG A 771 -14.88 17.07 12.54
CA ARG A 771 -15.53 15.83 12.98
C ARG A 771 -16.87 15.59 12.27
N PHE A 772 -17.09 16.24 11.14
CA PHE A 772 -18.31 16.09 10.38
C PHE A 772 -18.27 14.83 9.51
N LYS A 773 -19.10 13.87 9.84
CA LYS A 773 -19.23 12.60 9.13
C LYS A 773 -20.69 12.19 9.06
N LEU A 774 -21.14 11.80 7.89
CA LEU A 774 -22.41 11.11 7.68
C LEU A 774 -22.17 9.59 7.67
N THR A 775 -23.15 8.82 8.13
CA THR A 775 -23.15 7.36 7.99
C THR A 775 -24.26 6.98 7.03
N GLU A 776 -23.99 6.06 6.13
CA GLU A 776 -24.94 5.60 5.10
C GLU A 776 -26.30 5.19 5.72
N PHE A 777 -27.38 5.65 5.12
CA PHE A 777 -28.75 5.36 5.62
C PHE A 777 -29.05 3.86 5.58
N GLY A 778 -29.33 3.30 6.75
CA GLY A 778 -29.54 1.86 6.89
C GLY A 778 -28.29 1.01 6.69
N GLY A 779 -27.14 1.63 6.36
CA GLY A 779 -25.86 1.01 6.10
C GLY A 779 -24.78 1.45 7.10
N VAL A 780 -23.56 0.97 6.87
CA VAL A 780 -22.45 1.11 7.84
C VAL A 780 -21.32 1.99 7.33
N ARG A 781 -21.34 2.35 6.04
CA ARG A 781 -20.25 3.11 5.40
C ARG A 781 -20.27 4.57 5.88
N GLY A 782 -19.09 5.08 6.25
CA GLY A 782 -18.93 6.48 6.59
C GLY A 782 -18.71 7.34 5.33
N PHE A 783 -19.32 8.53 5.32
CA PHE A 783 -19.16 9.52 4.26
C PHE A 783 -18.82 10.87 4.87
N MET A 784 -17.71 11.44 4.47
CA MET A 784 -17.29 12.79 4.80
C MET A 784 -17.32 13.61 3.51
N PRO A 785 -18.39 14.37 3.24
CA PRO A 785 -18.44 15.23 2.07
C PRO A 785 -17.33 16.28 2.12
N ASP A 786 -16.63 16.50 1.04
CA ASP A 786 -15.47 17.41 1.00
C ASP A 786 -15.86 18.86 1.32
N PHE A 787 -17.06 19.28 0.92
CA PHE A 787 -17.54 20.62 1.19
C PHE A 787 -18.98 20.63 1.73
N ILE A 788 -19.22 21.57 2.62
CA ILE A 788 -20.56 21.89 3.13
C ILE A 788 -20.84 23.35 2.81
N MET A 789 -21.99 23.65 2.24
CA MET A 789 -22.46 25.02 2.02
C MET A 789 -23.65 25.29 2.91
N ILE A 790 -23.61 26.41 3.63
CA ILE A 790 -24.67 26.90 4.49
C ILE A 790 -25.31 28.10 3.82
N LEU A 791 -26.65 28.07 3.73
CA LEU A 791 -27.44 29.15 3.14
C LEU A 791 -28.60 29.52 4.07
N THR A 792 -28.89 30.80 4.21
CA THR A 792 -30.09 31.29 4.89
C THR A 792 -30.96 32.00 3.87
N ARG A 793 -32.21 31.55 3.67
CA ARG A 793 -33.09 32.07 2.62
C ARG A 793 -33.77 33.41 3.06
N HIS A 794 -33.79 34.41 2.18
CA HIS A 794 -34.41 35.72 2.42
C HIS A 794 -35.91 35.68 2.82
N SER A 795 -36.67 34.77 2.17
CA SER A 795 -38.15 34.82 2.29
C SER A 795 -38.70 34.31 3.61
N ASP A 796 -38.04 33.36 4.26
CA ASP A 796 -38.56 32.65 5.40
C ASP A 796 -37.52 32.27 6.44
N ASN A 797 -36.29 32.72 6.31
CA ASN A 797 -35.16 32.40 7.14
C ASN A 797 -34.83 30.89 7.19
N THR A 798 -35.27 30.11 6.21
CA THR A 798 -34.96 28.67 6.17
C THR A 798 -33.46 28.46 6.07
N TYR A 799 -32.92 27.59 6.93
CA TYR A 799 -31.52 27.22 6.99
C TYR A 799 -31.27 26.03 6.07
N TRP A 800 -30.38 26.17 5.13
CA TRP A 800 -30.02 25.13 4.17
C TRP A 800 -28.61 24.64 4.44
N GLN A 801 -28.44 23.32 4.58
CA GLN A 801 -27.14 22.67 4.61
C GLN A 801 -26.98 21.83 3.35
N VAL A 802 -26.07 22.25 2.48
CA VAL A 802 -25.86 21.65 1.17
C VAL A 802 -24.54 20.91 1.17
N PHE A 803 -24.55 19.66 0.68
CA PHE A 803 -23.38 18.81 0.61
C PHE A 803 -22.86 18.73 -0.81
N LEU A 804 -21.54 18.97 -0.98
CA LEU A 804 -20.85 18.99 -2.25
C LEU A 804 -19.66 18.05 -2.20
N GLU A 805 -19.54 17.20 -3.22
CA GLU A 805 -18.48 16.20 -3.33
C GLU A 805 -17.83 16.27 -4.70
N PRO A 806 -16.59 16.80 -4.84
CA PRO A 806 -15.79 16.63 -6.04
C PRO A 806 -15.26 15.21 -6.15
N LYS A 807 -15.36 14.61 -7.34
CA LYS A 807 -14.96 13.22 -7.56
C LYS A 807 -14.23 13.04 -8.88
N GLY A 808 -13.09 12.33 -8.86
CA GLY A 808 -12.39 11.94 -10.08
C GLY A 808 -13.25 10.98 -10.93
N ASP A 809 -13.16 11.13 -12.24
CA ASP A 809 -13.95 10.31 -13.18
C ASP A 809 -13.70 8.80 -13.05
N ASP A 810 -12.50 8.42 -12.59
CA ASP A 810 -12.08 7.05 -12.31
C ASP A 810 -12.75 6.41 -11.09
N ARG A 811 -13.37 7.21 -10.21
CA ARG A 811 -14.00 6.77 -8.95
C ARG A 811 -15.52 6.87 -8.93
N LEU A 812 -16.13 7.34 -10.00
CA LEU A 812 -17.58 7.57 -10.05
C LEU A 812 -18.39 6.29 -9.80
N LEU A 813 -17.95 5.16 -10.35
CA LEU A 813 -18.64 3.87 -10.18
C LEU A 813 -18.45 3.33 -8.76
N ASP A 814 -17.25 3.36 -8.23
CA ASP A 814 -16.93 2.82 -6.90
C ASP A 814 -17.61 3.61 -5.77
N ASP A 815 -17.76 4.92 -5.95
CA ASP A 815 -18.38 5.82 -4.99
C ASP A 815 -19.85 6.17 -5.30
N ALA A 816 -20.49 5.51 -6.26
CA ALA A 816 -21.90 5.75 -6.64
C ALA A 816 -22.88 5.66 -5.45
N TRP A 817 -22.55 4.90 -4.41
CA TRP A 817 -23.34 4.84 -3.18
C TRP A 817 -23.38 6.19 -2.42
N LYS A 818 -22.30 6.99 -2.47
CA LYS A 818 -22.26 8.33 -1.88
C LYS A 818 -23.21 9.27 -2.61
N GLU A 819 -23.24 9.20 -3.96
CA GLU A 819 -24.16 10.00 -4.76
C GLU A 819 -25.62 9.62 -4.46
N ARG A 820 -25.93 8.31 -4.34
CA ARG A 820 -27.28 7.87 -3.90
C ARG A 820 -27.63 8.37 -2.50
N MET A 821 -26.66 8.42 -1.58
CA MET A 821 -26.86 8.98 -0.24
C MET A 821 -27.14 10.49 -0.32
N LEU A 822 -26.42 11.23 -1.15
CA LEU A 822 -26.67 12.65 -1.42
C LEU A 822 -28.06 12.87 -2.04
N GLU A 823 -28.50 12.00 -2.94
CA GLU A 823 -29.86 12.06 -3.51
C GLU A 823 -30.93 11.81 -2.46
N THR A 824 -30.71 10.85 -1.56
CA THR A 824 -31.65 10.51 -0.48
C THR A 824 -31.84 11.66 0.51
N LEU A 825 -30.82 12.50 0.71
CA LEU A 825 -30.95 13.72 1.55
C LEU A 825 -32.04 14.68 1.07
N ASN A 826 -32.39 14.64 -0.20
CA ASN A 826 -33.44 15.48 -0.78
C ASN A 826 -34.86 14.93 -0.56
N ASP A 827 -34.99 13.72 -0.03
CA ASP A 827 -36.29 13.06 0.25
C ASP A 827 -36.80 13.49 1.62
N ARG A 828 -37.67 14.52 1.63
CA ARG A 828 -38.23 15.11 2.84
C ARG A 828 -39.15 14.18 3.63
N GLU A 829 -39.69 13.15 3.01
CA GLU A 829 -40.59 12.22 3.68
C GLU A 829 -39.80 11.22 4.53
N ARG A 830 -38.55 10.96 4.16
CA ARG A 830 -37.66 10.04 4.86
C ARG A 830 -36.75 10.68 5.88
N ILE A 831 -36.31 11.90 5.62
CA ILE A 831 -35.36 12.60 6.50
C ILE A 831 -36.14 13.27 7.67
N VAL A 832 -35.80 12.84 8.87
CA VAL A 832 -36.36 13.39 10.11
C VAL A 832 -35.30 14.29 10.77
N ILE A 833 -35.61 15.56 10.94
CA ILE A 833 -34.74 16.53 11.62
C ILE A 833 -35.38 16.90 12.96
N ASP A 834 -34.66 16.61 14.03
CA ASP A 834 -35.18 16.97 15.37
C ASP A 834 -35.18 18.49 15.55
N GLU A 835 -36.29 19.02 16.04
CA GLU A 835 -36.46 20.38 16.56
C GLU A 835 -36.63 21.54 15.58
N ASN A 836 -36.64 21.35 14.22
CA ASN A 836 -36.79 22.53 13.34
C ASN A 836 -37.46 22.25 11.98
N GLU A 837 -38.65 22.79 11.78
CA GLU A 837 -39.33 22.80 10.48
C GLU A 837 -38.66 23.71 9.44
N HIS A 838 -37.70 24.53 9.86
CA HIS A 838 -36.98 25.53 9.02
C HIS A 838 -35.59 25.09 8.60
N VAL A 839 -35.28 23.79 8.59
CA VAL A 839 -33.98 23.27 8.13
C VAL A 839 -34.19 22.43 6.89
N ARG A 840 -33.29 22.59 5.91
CA ARG A 840 -33.23 21.78 4.69
C ARG A 840 -31.85 21.19 4.52
N LEU A 841 -31.80 19.88 4.33
CA LEU A 841 -30.60 19.15 3.92
C LEU A 841 -30.68 18.90 2.43
N VAL A 842 -29.62 19.22 1.69
CA VAL A 842 -29.58 19.11 0.23
C VAL A 842 -28.29 18.43 -0.19
N GLY A 843 -28.39 17.32 -0.86
CA GLY A 843 -27.25 16.66 -1.53
C GLY A 843 -27.23 17.02 -3.01
N ILE A 844 -26.09 17.49 -3.50
CA ILE A 844 -25.88 17.78 -4.92
C ILE A 844 -25.11 16.62 -5.56
N LYS A 845 -25.36 16.34 -6.84
CA LYS A 845 -24.63 15.33 -7.61
C LYS A 845 -23.13 15.60 -7.59
N PHE A 846 -22.32 14.59 -7.86
CA PHE A 846 -20.87 14.74 -7.87
C PHE A 846 -20.39 15.82 -8.83
N PHE A 847 -19.40 16.60 -8.37
CA PHE A 847 -18.65 17.48 -9.23
C PHE A 847 -17.51 16.70 -9.88
N ALA A 848 -17.69 16.27 -11.12
CA ALA A 848 -16.70 15.53 -11.89
C ALA A 848 -16.45 16.19 -13.25
N ASN A 849 -15.25 16.01 -13.83
CA ASN A 849 -14.91 16.63 -15.11
C ASN A 849 -15.83 16.16 -16.25
N SER A 850 -16.20 14.87 -16.26
CA SER A 850 -17.10 14.29 -17.26
C SER A 850 -18.57 14.64 -17.06
N GLN A 851 -18.97 15.16 -15.88
CA GLN A 851 -20.36 15.38 -15.50
C GLN A 851 -20.63 16.81 -14.99
N MET A 852 -19.81 17.77 -15.37
CA MET A 852 -19.91 19.15 -14.89
C MET A 852 -21.27 19.79 -15.19
N ASP A 853 -21.83 19.55 -16.38
CA ASP A 853 -23.14 20.06 -16.77
C ASP A 853 -24.27 19.47 -15.91
N VAL A 854 -24.14 18.21 -15.53
CA VAL A 854 -25.10 17.52 -14.65
C VAL A 854 -25.08 18.14 -13.24
N PHE A 855 -23.88 18.38 -12.70
CA PHE A 855 -23.72 19.07 -11.41
C PHE A 855 -24.32 20.48 -11.43
N VAL A 856 -24.00 21.26 -12.47
CA VAL A 856 -24.51 22.63 -12.64
C VAL A 856 -26.04 22.65 -12.71
N SER A 857 -26.63 21.78 -13.53
CA SER A 857 -28.08 21.65 -13.68
C SER A 857 -28.74 21.21 -12.36
N ASP A 858 -28.17 20.24 -11.65
CA ASP A 858 -28.70 19.73 -10.38
C ASP A 858 -28.66 20.81 -9.28
N MET A 859 -27.55 21.54 -9.20
CA MET A 859 -27.41 22.66 -8.28
C MET A 859 -28.41 23.79 -8.58
N GLN A 860 -28.64 24.14 -9.85
CA GLN A 860 -29.64 25.11 -10.25
C GLN A 860 -31.04 24.68 -9.86
N ASN A 861 -31.41 23.44 -10.16
CA ASN A 861 -32.72 22.90 -9.87
C ASN A 861 -33.04 22.84 -8.36
N LYS A 862 -32.08 22.35 -7.57
CA LYS A 862 -32.29 22.14 -6.14
C LYS A 862 -32.24 23.44 -5.31
N LEU A 863 -31.41 24.40 -5.69
CA LEU A 863 -31.27 25.67 -4.95
C LEU A 863 -32.19 26.75 -5.44
N ASN A 864 -32.97 26.51 -6.52
CA ASN A 864 -33.92 27.48 -7.09
C ASN A 864 -35.40 27.13 -6.85
N ASP A 865 -35.74 26.15 -6.01
CA ASP A 865 -37.12 25.66 -5.73
C ASP A 865 -37.92 25.25 -6.98
N GLY A 866 -37.26 24.80 -8.04
CA GLY A 866 -37.93 24.31 -9.25
C GLY A 866 -38.43 25.39 -10.22
N GLU A 867 -38.19 26.67 -9.97
CA GLU A 867 -38.43 27.72 -10.98
C GLU A 867 -37.37 27.62 -12.09
N SER A 868 -37.82 27.40 -13.33
CA SER A 868 -36.97 27.37 -14.50
C SER A 868 -36.31 28.74 -14.72
N LEU A 869 -35.01 28.82 -14.56
CA LEU A 869 -34.22 29.97 -14.99
C LEU A 869 -34.02 29.89 -16.50
N GLU A 870 -34.44 30.94 -17.22
CA GLU A 870 -34.07 31.13 -18.63
C GLU A 870 -32.54 30.96 -18.78
N THR A 871 -32.18 30.06 -19.64
CA THR A 871 -30.78 29.70 -19.97
C THR A 871 -30.10 30.86 -20.71
N SER A 872 -29.57 31.84 -19.99
CA SER A 872 -28.49 32.65 -20.54
C SER A 872 -27.19 31.89 -20.41
N SER A 873 -26.60 31.52 -21.52
CA SER A 873 -25.37 30.79 -21.70
C SER A 873 -24.28 31.21 -20.71
N LEU A 874 -23.99 30.37 -19.74
CA LEU A 874 -22.75 30.43 -18.95
C LEU A 874 -21.62 29.91 -19.83
N SER A 875 -20.78 30.80 -20.37
CA SER A 875 -19.49 30.41 -20.89
C SER A 875 -18.62 29.97 -19.72
N LEU A 876 -18.45 28.65 -19.54
CA LEU A 876 -17.52 28.07 -18.58
C LEU A 876 -16.09 28.38 -19.03
N PRO A 877 -15.20 28.84 -18.15
CA PRO A 877 -13.79 28.93 -18.49
C PRO A 877 -13.21 27.52 -18.63
N LEU A 878 -12.71 27.19 -19.82
CA LEU A 878 -11.96 25.99 -20.16
C LEU A 878 -10.70 25.85 -19.32
#